data_bfa0622d3a7c1187348579d09521676c
#
_entry.id   bfa0622d3a7c1187348579d09521676c
#
_cell.length_a   1.000
_cell.length_b   1.000
_cell.length_c   1.000
_cell.angle_alpha   90.00
_cell.angle_beta   90.00
_cell.angle_gamma   90.00
#
_symmetry.space_group_name_H-M   'P 1'
#
loop_
_entity.id
_entity.type
_entity.pdbx_description
1 polymer ?
#
loop_
_entity_poly.entity_id
_entity_poly.type
_entity_poly.pdbx_seq_one_letter_code
_entity_poly.pdbx_strand_id
1 'polypeptide(L)'
;MPHAQRTLLIDKKKPYDSMRLITPPNAIPHICKCLLTAIMLAGSHCMASSQTVSEDSLYAIGQVTVVGSKGRDIIPSQRLSGEQLQRLNTVSVADALRFFSGMQVKDYGGVGGIKTVNIRSMGSQHLGIYYDGVELGNAQNGQVDLGQFSMDNVEEISVYNGQKSAIFQTASDFGNAGSVYIRTRQPRFTADERTHLKAKAKYGSSDMVRINTLLEQRLTERVTASVSLGGLLSSGKYKFRYRRMNYDGSVAYDTTAVRQNGDVRDFRAEANLYGTLAAGSWGAKAYTYHSKRGIPGAIVNNVWRRHEEQWDHNTFVQGWWQKNVTPGYSARILAKYAYYATRYVNNDTTTLMVDNRYRQQEAYLSTSHMVEILPGWNVSACYDFRWSHLWSDMERCPFPTRYHNLFSLATVAEYGRLRMQGSILANVVSDRLTGTESPSALVRWTPALFLSLYPFETRCLSLRAFAKRSFRMPTFNDLYYADMGNSRLRPETASQYDVGLLYERHWRGNILSDLRIQTDGYLNAVTDKIIAYPKGQQFRWTMMNLGRVHITGLDVSADATMRPWRDVQLTVRLQYTYQDARDVTDKTTSYYQDQIPYIPYNSGAAMMGVAWRGWTVNYSFIYTGFRYSQQENILYNKVQPWYTSDLNIMREMRLGKTRLRMTLEVNNLFSQDYDVILNYPMPKRNYALSLDVEI
;
A
#
# COMPACT_ATOMS: atom_id res chain seq x y z
N MET A 1 61.23 33.64 -5.88
CA MET A 1 60.79 34.40 -7.04
C MET A 1 59.35 34.00 -7.36
N PRO A 2 58.40 34.94 -7.45
CA PRO A 2 57.00 34.70 -7.42
C PRO A 2 56.39 34.63 -8.84
N HIS A 3 55.35 33.80 -9.00
CA HIS A 3 54.42 34.02 -10.13
C HIS A 3 52.97 33.82 -9.69
N ALA A 4 52.37 34.94 -9.53
CA ALA A 4 51.11 35.45 -10.04
C ALA A 4 49.89 34.51 -10.00
N GLN A 5 49.05 34.78 -9.01
CA GLN A 5 47.63 34.54 -9.02
C GLN A 5 47.00 35.35 -10.19
N ARG A 6 46.26 34.71 -11.06
CA ARG A 6 45.23 35.34 -11.89
C ARG A 6 43.87 34.86 -11.49
N THR A 7 43.22 35.71 -10.75
CA THR A 7 41.77 35.67 -10.50
C THR A 7 41.02 35.89 -11.80
N LEU A 8 40.29 34.92 -12.27
CA LEU A 8 39.32 35.09 -13.36
C LEU A 8 37.93 35.24 -12.72
N LEU A 9 37.53 36.51 -12.64
CA LEU A 9 36.12 36.91 -12.52
C LEU A 9 35.41 36.49 -13.79
N ILE A 10 34.54 35.47 -13.71
CA ILE A 10 33.59 35.15 -14.77
C ILE A 10 32.28 35.86 -14.49
N ASP A 11 32.05 36.85 -15.31
CA ASP A 11 30.88 37.69 -15.45
C ASP A 11 29.62 36.84 -15.73
N LYS A 12 28.59 36.99 -14.90
CA LYS A 12 27.27 36.39 -15.08
C LYS A 12 26.53 37.16 -16.15
N LYS A 13 26.65 36.77 -17.42
CA LYS A 13 25.66 37.12 -18.46
C LYS A 13 25.09 35.86 -19.10
N LYS A 14 23.76 35.76 -18.96
CA LYS A 14 22.90 34.81 -19.67
C LYS A 14 23.13 34.90 -21.18
N PRO A 15 22.96 33.80 -21.96
CA PRO A 15 21.64 33.55 -22.51
C PRO A 15 21.28 32.06 -22.64
N TYR A 16 20.05 31.71 -22.34
CA TYR A 16 19.21 30.76 -23.07
C TYR A 16 17.77 30.94 -22.58
N ASP A 17 17.18 32.00 -23.12
CA ASP A 17 15.72 32.15 -23.16
C ASP A 17 15.27 31.48 -24.49
N SER A 18 14.69 30.31 -24.40
CA SER A 18 13.68 29.81 -25.34
C SER A 18 13.33 28.34 -25.02
N MET A 19 12.54 28.14 -23.97
CA MET A 19 11.50 27.13 -23.83
C MET A 19 10.81 27.37 -22.47
N ARG A 20 10.08 28.46 -22.41
CA ARG A 20 9.04 28.62 -21.38
C ARG A 20 7.95 27.59 -21.69
N LEU A 21 8.01 26.44 -21.09
CA LEU A 21 6.82 25.68 -20.78
C LEU A 21 6.03 26.50 -19.76
N ILE A 22 4.96 27.08 -20.25
CA ILE A 22 3.97 27.88 -19.54
C ILE A 22 3.41 27.02 -18.40
N THR A 23 3.94 27.19 -17.20
CA THR A 23 3.18 26.87 -16.00
C THR A 23 2.44 28.15 -15.62
N PRO A 24 1.11 28.22 -15.78
CA PRO A 24 0.40 29.41 -15.37
C PRO A 24 0.42 29.48 -13.82
N PRO A 25 0.87 30.60 -13.24
CA PRO A 25 0.85 30.81 -11.80
C PRO A 25 -0.57 30.95 -11.23
N ASN A 26 -1.62 30.75 -12.03
CA ASN A 26 -3.03 30.96 -11.68
C ASN A 26 -3.90 29.68 -11.77
N ALA A 27 -3.33 28.48 -11.77
CA ALA A 27 -4.13 27.25 -11.86
C ALA A 27 -4.96 26.98 -10.58
N ILE A 28 -4.48 27.38 -9.43
CA ILE A 28 -5.17 27.16 -8.14
C ILE A 28 -6.53 27.89 -8.06
N PRO A 29 -6.69 29.17 -8.47
CA PRO A 29 -8.01 29.82 -8.46
C PRO A 29 -9.01 29.20 -9.45
N HIS A 30 -8.54 28.66 -10.58
CA HIS A 30 -9.42 28.01 -11.56
C HIS A 30 -9.89 26.64 -11.09
N ILE A 31 -9.04 25.86 -10.44
CA ILE A 31 -9.40 24.57 -9.83
C ILE A 31 -10.41 24.79 -8.70
N CYS A 32 -10.24 25.81 -7.85
CA CYS A 32 -11.23 26.16 -6.82
C CYS A 32 -12.57 26.60 -7.43
N LYS A 33 -12.56 27.35 -8.55
CA LYS A 33 -13.80 27.76 -9.24
C LYS A 33 -14.50 26.53 -9.88
N CYS A 34 -13.77 25.64 -10.52
CA CYS A 34 -14.33 24.41 -11.07
C CYS A 34 -14.88 23.47 -9.97
N LEU A 35 -14.22 23.37 -8.81
CA LEU A 35 -14.71 22.64 -7.65
C LEU A 35 -16.00 23.26 -7.07
N LEU A 36 -16.04 24.59 -6.92
CA LEU A 36 -17.25 25.30 -6.47
C LEU A 36 -18.42 25.12 -7.45
N THR A 37 -18.15 25.18 -8.76
CA THR A 37 -19.15 24.96 -9.80
C THR A 37 -19.64 23.52 -9.82
N ALA A 38 -18.75 22.53 -9.64
CA ALA A 38 -19.11 21.13 -9.50
C ALA A 38 -19.94 20.87 -8.22
N ILE A 39 -19.62 21.55 -7.12
CA ILE A 39 -20.39 21.49 -5.86
C ILE A 39 -21.79 22.07 -6.05
N MET A 40 -21.92 23.20 -6.76
CA MET A 40 -23.25 23.80 -7.06
C MET A 40 -24.07 22.94 -8.01
N LEU A 41 -23.46 22.35 -9.04
CA LEU A 41 -24.12 21.41 -9.95
C LEU A 41 -24.52 20.10 -9.25
N ALA A 42 -23.67 19.57 -8.36
CA ALA A 42 -24.00 18.41 -7.54
C ALA A 42 -25.15 18.70 -6.56
N GLY A 43 -25.19 19.92 -5.99
CA GLY A 43 -26.25 20.37 -5.09
C GLY A 43 -27.62 20.44 -5.78
N SER A 44 -27.69 20.96 -7.00
CA SER A 44 -28.96 21.07 -7.76
C SER A 44 -29.53 19.70 -8.17
N HIS A 45 -28.71 18.68 -8.37
CA HIS A 45 -29.16 17.32 -8.67
C HIS A 45 -29.55 16.50 -7.42
N CYS A 46 -29.06 16.86 -6.23
CA CYS A 46 -29.44 16.21 -4.98
C CYS A 46 -30.86 16.56 -4.50
N MET A 47 -31.42 17.67 -4.96
CA MET A 47 -32.77 18.12 -4.53
C MET A 47 -33.94 17.39 -5.20
N ALA A 48 -33.69 16.63 -6.28
CA ALA A 48 -34.76 15.99 -7.06
C ALA A 48 -34.74 14.44 -6.90
N SER A 49 -35.21 13.91 -5.83
CA SER A 49 -35.98 12.69 -5.57
C SER A 49 -35.65 12.03 -4.23
N SER A 50 -36.61 12.03 -3.34
CA SER A 50 -36.67 11.13 -2.19
C SER A 50 -37.12 9.74 -2.69
N GLN A 51 -36.20 8.85 -2.97
CA GLN A 51 -36.49 7.43 -3.09
C GLN A 51 -35.70 6.65 -2.06
N THR A 52 -36.42 6.02 -1.15
CA THR A 52 -35.92 5.06 -0.20
C THR A 52 -35.14 3.95 -0.94
N VAL A 53 -33.85 3.86 -0.66
CA VAL A 53 -33.00 2.79 -1.15
C VAL A 53 -33.37 1.50 -0.40
N SER A 54 -34.03 0.57 -1.07
CA SER A 54 -34.08 -0.81 -0.58
C SER A 54 -32.73 -1.46 -0.87
N GLU A 55 -32.01 -1.78 0.18
CA GLU A 55 -30.78 -2.56 0.11
C GLU A 55 -31.11 -3.98 -0.33
N ASP A 56 -30.72 -4.37 -1.55
CA ASP A 56 -30.47 -5.78 -1.85
C ASP A 56 -29.22 -6.19 -1.06
N SER A 57 -29.45 -6.69 0.14
CA SER A 57 -28.44 -7.32 0.98
C SER A 57 -28.01 -8.63 0.30
N LEU A 58 -26.85 -8.60 -0.35
CA LEU A 58 -26.07 -9.81 -0.55
C LEU A 58 -25.69 -10.32 0.84
N TYR A 59 -26.39 -11.35 1.30
CA TYR A 59 -26.07 -12.04 2.53
C TYR A 59 -24.69 -12.69 2.42
N ALA A 60 -23.67 -12.02 2.90
CA ALA A 60 -22.41 -12.64 3.25
C ALA A 60 -22.64 -13.43 4.54
N ILE A 61 -22.86 -14.74 4.44
CA ILE A 61 -22.84 -15.64 5.59
C ILE A 61 -21.44 -15.54 6.19
N GLY A 62 -21.30 -14.88 7.35
CA GLY A 62 -20.04 -14.75 8.08
C GLY A 62 -19.61 -13.36 8.52
N GLN A 63 -20.20 -12.28 8.02
CA GLN A 63 -20.06 -10.99 8.70
C GLN A 63 -21.21 -10.83 9.69
N VAL A 64 -20.92 -11.07 10.98
CA VAL A 64 -21.74 -10.46 12.02
C VAL A 64 -21.53 -8.97 11.88
N THR A 65 -22.49 -8.30 11.25
CA THR A 65 -22.56 -6.85 11.31
C THR A 65 -22.78 -6.54 12.77
N VAL A 66 -21.73 -6.11 13.47
CA VAL A 66 -21.90 -5.46 14.75
C VAL A 66 -22.91 -4.36 14.51
N VAL A 67 -24.05 -4.42 15.17
CA VAL A 67 -25.11 -3.41 15.07
C VAL A 67 -24.63 -2.13 15.76
N GLY A 68 -23.60 -1.52 15.19
CA GLY A 68 -23.36 -0.13 15.31
C GLY A 68 -23.97 0.47 14.04
N SER A 69 -24.84 1.46 14.18
CA SER A 69 -25.60 2.13 13.13
C SER A 69 -25.04 1.90 11.71
N LYS A 70 -25.89 1.60 10.73
CA LYS A 70 -25.62 1.54 9.28
C LYS A 70 -25.08 2.88 8.72
N GLY A 71 -24.19 3.55 9.48
CA GLY A 71 -23.57 4.81 9.13
C GLY A 71 -22.45 4.60 8.12
N ARG A 72 -22.41 5.42 7.08
CA ARG A 72 -21.28 5.46 6.14
C ARG A 72 -19.98 5.80 6.87
N ASP A 73 -18.87 5.30 6.38
CA ASP A 73 -17.54 5.60 6.94
C ASP A 73 -17.28 7.12 7.01
N ILE A 74 -16.78 7.61 8.15
CA ILE A 74 -16.35 9.01 8.30
C ILE A 74 -15.16 9.25 7.36
N ILE A 75 -14.20 8.32 7.31
CA ILE A 75 -13.13 8.30 6.32
C ILE A 75 -13.50 7.22 5.31
N PRO A 76 -13.88 7.57 4.09
CA PRO A 76 -14.17 6.57 3.08
C PRO A 76 -12.87 5.88 2.66
N SER A 77 -12.92 4.57 2.60
CA SER A 77 -11.85 3.81 1.99
C SER A 77 -11.85 3.97 0.47
N GLN A 78 -10.67 4.04 -0.10
CA GLN A 78 -10.50 3.64 -1.48
C GLN A 78 -10.52 2.10 -1.52
N ARG A 79 -11.27 1.50 -2.43
CA ARG A 79 -11.50 0.06 -2.43
C ARG A 79 -11.41 -0.52 -3.83
N LEU A 80 -10.76 -1.68 -3.95
CA LEU A 80 -10.80 -2.55 -5.11
C LEU A 80 -11.24 -3.94 -4.66
N SER A 81 -12.25 -4.50 -5.27
CA SER A 81 -12.80 -5.81 -4.88
C SER A 81 -13.33 -6.59 -6.08
N GLY A 82 -13.45 -7.90 -5.92
CA GLY A 82 -14.10 -8.80 -6.87
C GLY A 82 -13.60 -8.64 -8.30
N GLU A 83 -14.51 -8.33 -9.24
CA GLU A 83 -14.18 -8.16 -10.66
C GLU A 83 -13.17 -7.03 -10.92
N GLN A 84 -13.17 -5.96 -10.13
CA GLN A 84 -12.23 -4.86 -10.31
C GLN A 84 -10.77 -5.33 -10.14
N LEU A 85 -10.52 -6.20 -9.15
CA LEU A 85 -9.21 -6.80 -8.95
C LEU A 85 -8.83 -7.77 -10.09
N GLN A 86 -9.79 -8.54 -10.58
CA GLN A 86 -9.56 -9.50 -11.66
C GLN A 86 -9.29 -8.83 -13.02
N ARG A 87 -9.74 -7.59 -13.20
CA ARG A 87 -9.50 -6.78 -14.42
C ARG A 87 -8.10 -6.17 -14.48
N LEU A 88 -7.33 -6.21 -13.39
CA LEU A 88 -5.97 -5.72 -13.35
C LEU A 88 -4.95 -6.77 -13.81
N ASN A 89 -3.95 -6.34 -14.58
CA ASN A 89 -2.80 -7.17 -14.94
C ASN A 89 -1.80 -7.24 -13.79
N THR A 90 -2.25 -7.52 -12.58
CA THR A 90 -1.43 -7.50 -11.39
C THR A 90 -1.00 -8.89 -10.98
N VAL A 91 0.24 -9.02 -10.55
CA VAL A 91 0.83 -10.26 -10.06
C VAL A 91 0.77 -10.31 -8.54
N SER A 92 0.86 -9.16 -7.88
CA SER A 92 0.90 -9.03 -6.42
C SER A 92 0.01 -7.91 -5.91
N VAL A 93 -0.25 -7.91 -4.61
CA VAL A 93 -0.97 -6.82 -3.92
C VAL A 93 -0.26 -5.47 -4.13
N ALA A 94 1.07 -5.43 -4.14
CA ALA A 94 1.82 -4.20 -4.40
C ALA A 94 1.47 -3.59 -5.77
N ASP A 95 1.30 -4.42 -6.80
CA ASP A 95 0.96 -3.92 -8.14
C ASP A 95 -0.44 -3.30 -8.17
N ALA A 96 -1.42 -3.89 -7.44
CA ALA A 96 -2.76 -3.36 -7.33
C ALA A 96 -2.80 -2.00 -6.60
N LEU A 97 -1.90 -1.78 -5.63
CA LEU A 97 -1.83 -0.52 -4.89
C LEU A 97 -1.40 0.68 -5.72
N ARG A 98 -0.84 0.49 -6.92
CA ARG A 98 -0.55 1.58 -7.88
C ARG A 98 -1.82 2.28 -8.39
N PHE A 99 -2.99 1.65 -8.23
CA PHE A 99 -4.29 2.16 -8.65
C PHE A 99 -5.07 2.83 -7.51
N PHE A 100 -4.38 3.26 -6.44
CA PHE A 100 -4.95 4.03 -5.33
C PHE A 100 -4.28 5.41 -5.25
N SER A 101 -5.08 6.47 -5.08
CA SER A 101 -4.52 7.81 -4.92
C SER A 101 -3.73 7.94 -3.62
N GLY A 102 -2.67 8.74 -3.63
CA GLY A 102 -1.78 8.90 -2.49
C GLY A 102 -0.79 7.76 -2.28
N MET A 103 -0.88 6.67 -3.06
CA MET A 103 -0.01 5.50 -2.93
C MET A 103 1.14 5.55 -3.94
N GLN A 104 2.31 5.16 -3.49
CA GLN A 104 3.51 5.05 -4.32
C GLN A 104 4.17 3.69 -4.08
N VAL A 105 4.41 2.95 -5.14
CA VAL A 105 5.09 1.65 -5.09
C VAL A 105 6.51 1.81 -5.59
N LYS A 106 7.48 1.45 -4.75
CA LYS A 106 8.88 1.31 -5.13
C LYS A 106 9.12 -0.15 -5.53
N ASP A 107 9.61 -0.36 -6.74
CA ASP A 107 9.88 -1.68 -7.32
C ASP A 107 11.37 -1.76 -7.68
N TYR A 108 12.05 -2.76 -7.15
CA TYR A 108 13.50 -2.94 -7.26
C TYR A 108 13.90 -4.02 -8.26
N GLY A 109 13.03 -4.40 -9.19
CA GLY A 109 13.46 -5.31 -10.24
C GLY A 109 12.43 -6.25 -10.86
N GLY A 110 11.23 -5.81 -11.13
CA GLY A 110 10.26 -6.58 -11.91
C GLY A 110 9.60 -7.74 -11.15
N VAL A 111 9.54 -8.95 -11.74
CA VAL A 111 8.72 -10.05 -11.18
C VAL A 111 9.22 -10.52 -9.82
N GLY A 112 10.55 -10.69 -9.63
CA GLY A 112 11.17 -11.12 -8.36
C GLY A 112 11.60 -9.98 -7.43
N GLY A 113 11.43 -8.72 -7.85
CA GLY A 113 11.88 -7.56 -7.10
C GLY A 113 11.11 -7.35 -5.79
N ILE A 114 11.81 -6.82 -4.79
CA ILE A 114 11.17 -6.35 -3.55
C ILE A 114 10.25 -5.17 -3.90
N LYS A 115 9.04 -5.16 -3.33
CA LYS A 115 8.05 -4.12 -3.57
C LYS A 115 7.58 -3.51 -2.25
N THR A 116 7.93 -2.24 -2.03
CA THR A 116 7.48 -1.47 -0.86
C THR A 116 6.51 -0.37 -1.27
N VAL A 117 5.63 -0.01 -0.36
CA VAL A 117 4.56 0.94 -0.62
C VAL A 117 4.65 2.09 0.37
N ASN A 118 4.50 3.30 -0.13
CA ASN A 118 4.49 4.54 0.64
C ASN A 118 3.14 5.23 0.47
N ILE A 119 2.65 5.85 1.53
CA ILE A 119 1.41 6.64 1.51
C ILE A 119 1.72 8.11 1.75
N ARG A 120 1.23 8.99 0.86
CA ARG A 120 1.33 10.46 0.99
C ARG A 120 2.72 10.94 1.42
N SER A 121 3.77 10.34 0.86
CA SER A 121 5.19 10.69 1.10
C SER A 121 5.71 10.53 2.55
N MET A 122 4.92 9.97 3.46
CA MET A 122 5.33 9.81 4.86
C MET A 122 6.36 8.69 5.06
N GLY A 123 6.42 7.72 4.16
CA GLY A 123 7.29 6.55 4.23
C GLY A 123 6.52 5.24 4.41
N SER A 124 7.11 4.14 3.95
CA SER A 124 6.49 2.80 4.04
C SER A 124 6.31 2.31 5.47
N GLN A 125 7.10 2.80 6.40
CA GLN A 125 7.07 2.41 7.81
C GLN A 125 5.98 3.12 8.63
N HIS A 126 5.30 4.11 8.04
CA HIS A 126 4.10 4.76 8.61
C HIS A 126 2.79 4.10 8.15
N LEU A 127 2.90 3.07 7.29
CA LEU A 127 1.76 2.36 6.70
C LEU A 127 1.52 1.04 7.44
N GLY A 128 0.35 0.89 8.04
CA GLY A 128 -0.12 -0.39 8.60
C GLY A 128 -0.63 -1.30 7.49
N ILE A 129 -0.16 -2.54 7.45
CA ILE A 129 -0.62 -3.57 6.52
C ILE A 129 -1.37 -4.63 7.31
N TYR A 130 -2.64 -4.83 7.02
CA TYR A 130 -3.51 -5.77 7.71
C TYR A 130 -3.93 -6.90 6.77
N TYR A 131 -3.68 -8.13 7.18
CA TYR A 131 -4.09 -9.33 6.45
C TYR A 131 -5.19 -10.04 7.25
N ASP A 132 -6.41 -10.02 6.71
CA ASP A 132 -7.64 -10.46 7.40
C ASP A 132 -7.81 -9.88 8.80
N GLY A 133 -7.48 -8.58 8.93
CA GLY A 133 -7.70 -7.82 10.15
C GLY A 133 -6.59 -7.94 11.20
N VAL A 134 -5.50 -8.66 10.92
CA VAL A 134 -4.32 -8.74 11.79
C VAL A 134 -3.14 -8.02 11.13
N GLU A 135 -2.50 -7.11 11.86
CA GLU A 135 -1.36 -6.37 11.35
C GLU A 135 -0.16 -7.29 11.06
N LEU A 136 0.42 -7.12 9.88
CA LEU A 136 1.67 -7.76 9.50
C LEU A 136 2.83 -6.90 10.00
N GLY A 137 3.47 -7.37 11.06
CA GLY A 137 4.62 -6.69 11.65
C GLY A 137 5.94 -7.10 10.98
N ASN A 138 6.89 -6.19 10.97
CA ASN A 138 8.30 -6.49 10.70
C ASN A 138 9.16 -5.56 11.57
N ALA A 139 9.51 -5.99 12.78
CA ALA A 139 10.32 -5.21 13.70
C ALA A 139 11.77 -5.06 13.22
N GLN A 140 12.25 -5.95 12.34
CA GLN A 140 13.62 -5.93 11.81
C GLN A 140 13.85 -4.72 10.91
N ASN A 141 13.02 -4.54 9.86
CA ASN A 141 13.21 -3.48 8.85
C ASN A 141 12.00 -2.54 8.70
N GLY A 142 10.89 -2.80 9.40
CA GLY A 142 9.70 -1.97 9.41
C GLY A 142 8.91 -1.95 8.10
N GLN A 143 9.22 -2.82 7.16
CA GLN A 143 8.57 -2.88 5.85
C GLN A 143 8.07 -4.28 5.57
N VAL A 144 6.87 -4.36 4.99
CA VAL A 144 6.29 -5.61 4.51
C VAL A 144 6.47 -5.65 2.99
N ASP A 145 7.15 -6.69 2.48
CA ASP A 145 7.21 -6.95 1.04
C ASP A 145 5.84 -7.43 0.55
N LEU A 146 5.09 -6.53 -0.08
CA LEU A 146 3.76 -6.85 -0.61
C LEU A 146 3.82 -7.67 -1.92
N GLY A 147 5.01 -7.90 -2.48
CA GLY A 147 5.24 -8.80 -3.60
C GLY A 147 4.95 -10.27 -3.25
N GLN A 148 5.08 -10.64 -1.96
CA GLN A 148 4.82 -12.01 -1.49
C GLN A 148 3.34 -12.41 -1.49
N PHE A 149 2.39 -11.45 -1.46
CA PHE A 149 0.96 -11.74 -1.41
C PHE A 149 0.36 -11.82 -2.82
N SER A 150 -0.18 -12.99 -3.15
CA SER A 150 -0.83 -13.24 -4.43
C SER A 150 -2.20 -12.57 -4.50
N MET A 151 -2.56 -12.08 -5.68
CA MET A 151 -3.91 -11.58 -5.97
C MET A 151 -4.97 -12.69 -6.10
N ASP A 152 -4.57 -13.95 -6.25
CA ASP A 152 -5.49 -15.03 -6.65
C ASP A 152 -6.48 -15.44 -5.54
N ASN A 153 -6.10 -15.20 -4.25
CA ASN A 153 -6.94 -15.45 -3.08
C ASN A 153 -7.44 -14.16 -2.41
N VAL A 154 -7.18 -12.99 -3.00
CA VAL A 154 -7.63 -11.70 -2.46
C VAL A 154 -9.02 -11.37 -2.96
N GLU A 155 -9.95 -11.10 -2.05
CA GLU A 155 -11.31 -10.63 -2.33
C GLU A 155 -11.39 -9.11 -2.41
N GLU A 156 -10.65 -8.42 -1.52
CA GLU A 156 -10.69 -6.96 -1.42
C GLU A 156 -9.36 -6.40 -0.94
N ILE A 157 -8.97 -5.28 -1.52
CA ILE A 157 -7.94 -4.39 -0.99
C ILE A 157 -8.60 -3.05 -0.70
N SER A 158 -8.47 -2.56 0.53
CA SER A 158 -8.95 -1.24 0.92
C SER A 158 -7.84 -0.42 1.57
N VAL A 159 -7.80 0.86 1.20
CA VAL A 159 -6.80 1.83 1.66
C VAL A 159 -7.52 2.95 2.38
N TYR A 160 -7.02 3.30 3.57
CA TYR A 160 -7.50 4.40 4.38
C TYR A 160 -6.39 5.42 4.57
N ASN A 161 -6.67 6.67 4.26
CA ASN A 161 -5.82 7.80 4.61
C ASN A 161 -6.09 8.15 6.08
N GLY A 162 -5.14 7.84 6.98
CA GLY A 162 -5.33 7.98 8.42
C GLY A 162 -5.66 6.64 9.09
N GLN A 163 -6.91 6.38 9.40
CA GLN A 163 -7.36 5.13 10.05
C GLN A 163 -8.75 4.74 9.56
N LYS A 164 -9.12 3.49 9.76
CA LYS A 164 -10.47 2.98 9.51
C LYS A 164 -11.50 3.67 10.42
N SER A 165 -12.68 3.94 9.89
CA SER A 165 -13.75 4.62 10.63
C SER A 165 -14.43 3.76 11.69
N ALA A 166 -14.26 2.43 11.67
CA ALA A 166 -14.80 1.57 12.70
C ALA A 166 -14.01 1.75 14.00
N ILE A 167 -14.69 1.91 15.14
CA ILE A 167 -14.03 1.96 16.46
C ILE A 167 -13.88 0.57 17.09
N PHE A 168 -14.62 -0.43 16.62
CA PHE A 168 -14.49 -1.83 17.02
C PHE A 168 -13.39 -2.52 16.20
N GLN A 169 -12.15 -2.20 16.54
CA GLN A 169 -10.93 -2.65 15.86
C GLN A 169 -9.80 -2.83 16.87
N THR A 170 -8.61 -3.25 16.43
CA THR A 170 -7.44 -3.44 17.30
C THR A 170 -6.86 -2.08 17.74
N ALA A 171 -6.10 -2.05 18.83
CA ALA A 171 -5.45 -0.82 19.27
C ALA A 171 -4.41 -0.34 18.23
N SER A 172 -3.72 -1.25 17.52
CA SER A 172 -2.77 -0.94 16.47
C SER A 172 -3.39 -0.21 15.26
N ASP A 173 -4.67 -0.46 14.94
CA ASP A 173 -5.39 0.24 13.87
C ASP A 173 -5.45 1.78 14.07
N PHE A 174 -5.39 2.24 15.33
CA PHE A 174 -5.38 3.66 15.66
C PHE A 174 -4.00 4.32 15.53
N GLY A 175 -2.90 3.54 15.41
CA GLY A 175 -1.51 4.02 15.47
C GLY A 175 -0.93 4.54 14.16
N ASN A 176 -1.34 3.98 13.02
CA ASN A 176 -0.69 4.18 11.73
C ASN A 176 -1.15 5.46 11.03
N ALA A 177 -0.27 6.07 10.21
CA ALA A 177 -0.59 7.27 9.43
C ALA A 177 -1.48 6.95 8.21
N GLY A 178 -1.47 5.72 7.75
CA GLY A 178 -2.37 5.15 6.77
C GLY A 178 -2.43 3.66 6.91
N SER A 179 -3.46 3.03 6.34
CA SER A 179 -3.68 1.59 6.50
C SER A 179 -4.15 0.93 5.21
N VAL A 180 -3.57 -0.23 4.92
CA VAL A 180 -3.98 -1.13 3.84
C VAL A 180 -4.55 -2.40 4.44
N TYR A 181 -5.78 -2.74 4.10
CA TYR A 181 -6.42 -3.98 4.50
C TYR A 181 -6.51 -4.89 3.29
N ILE A 182 -5.97 -6.08 3.44
CA ILE A 182 -6.04 -7.16 2.47
C ILE A 182 -6.98 -8.19 3.05
N ARG A 183 -8.12 -8.39 2.41
CA ARG A 183 -9.09 -9.39 2.80
C ARG A 183 -9.05 -10.54 1.81
N THR A 184 -8.86 -11.75 2.32
CA THR A 184 -8.90 -12.96 1.52
C THR A 184 -10.34 -13.43 1.30
N ARG A 185 -10.53 -14.24 0.26
CA ARG A 185 -11.82 -14.82 -0.08
C ARG A 185 -12.29 -15.74 1.05
N GLN A 186 -13.53 -15.53 1.48
CA GLN A 186 -14.22 -16.43 2.40
C GLN A 186 -15.18 -17.33 1.62
N PRO A 187 -15.23 -18.63 1.89
CA PRO A 187 -16.11 -19.56 1.19
C PRO A 187 -17.58 -19.19 1.33
N ARG A 188 -18.32 -19.17 0.22
CA ARG A 188 -19.75 -18.93 0.17
C ARG A 188 -20.38 -20.04 -0.65
N PHE A 189 -21.39 -20.72 -0.11
CA PHE A 189 -22.03 -21.84 -0.74
C PHE A 189 -23.52 -21.58 -0.90
N THR A 190 -24.10 -22.01 -2.02
CA THR A 190 -25.56 -22.16 -2.16
C THR A 190 -26.03 -23.40 -1.39
N ALA A 191 -27.34 -23.61 -1.25
CA ALA A 191 -27.90 -24.70 -0.44
C ALA A 191 -27.32 -26.09 -0.84
N ASP A 192 -27.16 -26.31 -2.14
CA ASP A 192 -26.81 -27.61 -2.72
C ASP A 192 -25.31 -27.82 -2.93
N GLU A 193 -24.50 -26.76 -2.76
CA GLU A 193 -23.06 -26.81 -3.00
C GLU A 193 -22.30 -27.04 -1.69
N ARG A 194 -21.32 -27.95 -1.74
CA ARG A 194 -20.43 -28.24 -0.58
C ARG A 194 -18.96 -27.99 -0.86
N THR A 195 -18.59 -27.97 -2.15
CA THR A 195 -17.19 -27.90 -2.57
C THR A 195 -17.07 -26.95 -3.74
N HIS A 196 -16.12 -26.01 -3.68
CA HIS A 196 -15.67 -25.22 -4.83
C HIS A 196 -14.19 -25.48 -5.04
N LEU A 197 -13.81 -25.69 -6.28
CA LEU A 197 -12.43 -25.81 -6.70
C LEU A 197 -12.13 -24.75 -7.75
N LYS A 198 -11.10 -23.96 -7.51
CA LYS A 198 -10.59 -23.00 -8.49
C LYS A 198 -9.13 -23.30 -8.74
N ALA A 199 -8.75 -23.46 -10.01
CA ALA A 199 -7.38 -23.63 -10.46
C ALA A 199 -7.04 -22.55 -11.50
N LYS A 200 -5.85 -21.95 -11.38
CA LYS A 200 -5.36 -20.94 -12.30
C LYS A 200 -3.93 -21.26 -12.70
N ALA A 201 -3.68 -21.27 -14.00
CA ALA A 201 -2.35 -21.36 -14.59
C ALA A 201 -2.10 -20.08 -15.42
N LYS A 202 -0.90 -19.50 -15.26
CA LYS A 202 -0.46 -18.33 -16.01
C LYS A 202 0.94 -18.55 -16.54
N TYR A 203 1.13 -18.30 -17.82
CA TYR A 203 2.43 -18.32 -18.50
C TYR A 203 2.72 -16.95 -19.11
N GLY A 204 3.96 -16.48 -19.03
CA GLY A 204 4.28 -15.15 -19.54
C GLY A 204 5.75 -14.93 -19.86
N SER A 205 6.05 -13.73 -20.30
CA SER A 205 7.42 -13.27 -20.57
C SER A 205 8.34 -13.48 -19.37
N SER A 206 9.64 -13.57 -19.60
CA SER A 206 10.66 -13.92 -18.60
C SER A 206 10.51 -15.36 -18.07
N ASP A 207 10.03 -16.27 -18.92
CA ASP A 207 9.77 -17.68 -18.60
C ASP A 207 8.90 -17.83 -17.33
N MET A 208 7.97 -16.90 -17.15
CA MET A 208 7.12 -16.88 -15.96
C MET A 208 6.05 -17.96 -16.05
N VAL A 209 6.05 -18.86 -15.07
CA VAL A 209 4.99 -19.86 -14.84
C VAL A 209 4.43 -19.62 -13.44
N ARG A 210 3.13 -19.44 -13.32
CA ARG A 210 2.42 -19.35 -12.06
C ARG A 210 1.26 -20.33 -12.04
N ILE A 211 1.15 -21.07 -10.95
CA ILE A 211 0.03 -22.00 -10.72
C ILE A 211 -0.55 -21.68 -9.34
N ASN A 212 -1.86 -21.56 -9.26
CA ASN A 212 -2.57 -21.38 -8.01
C ASN A 212 -3.81 -22.28 -7.99
N THR A 213 -4.10 -22.85 -6.82
CA THR A 213 -5.28 -23.68 -6.59
C THR A 213 -5.94 -23.22 -5.30
N LEU A 214 -7.27 -23.12 -5.30
CA LEU A 214 -8.09 -22.83 -4.13
C LEU A 214 -9.19 -23.88 -4.03
N LEU A 215 -9.18 -24.61 -2.93
CA LEU A 215 -10.24 -25.54 -2.55
C LEU A 215 -11.03 -24.93 -1.41
N GLU A 216 -12.34 -24.82 -1.56
CA GLU A 216 -13.28 -24.37 -0.55
C GLU A 216 -14.22 -25.52 -0.21
N GLN A 217 -14.45 -25.79 1.07
CA GLN A 217 -15.25 -26.89 1.55
C GLN A 217 -16.20 -26.44 2.65
N ARG A 218 -17.48 -26.78 2.54
CA ARG A 218 -18.45 -26.70 3.62
C ARG A 218 -18.30 -27.96 4.48
N LEU A 219 -17.75 -27.82 5.69
CA LEU A 219 -17.58 -28.93 6.63
C LEU A 219 -18.89 -29.24 7.37
N THR A 220 -19.56 -28.19 7.84
CA THR A 220 -20.89 -28.24 8.45
C THR A 220 -21.71 -27.03 7.99
N GLU A 221 -22.95 -26.90 8.42
CA GLU A 221 -23.77 -25.69 8.17
C GLU A 221 -23.16 -24.41 8.78
N ARG A 222 -22.30 -24.55 9.80
CA ARG A 222 -21.71 -23.43 10.54
C ARG A 222 -20.20 -23.30 10.36
N VAL A 223 -19.55 -24.27 9.71
CA VAL A 223 -18.09 -24.29 9.56
C VAL A 223 -17.71 -24.52 8.11
N THR A 224 -16.88 -23.63 7.61
CA THR A 224 -16.28 -23.73 6.27
C THR A 224 -14.78 -23.73 6.35
N ALA A 225 -14.11 -24.37 5.42
CA ALA A 225 -12.67 -24.41 5.27
C ALA A 225 -12.24 -23.97 3.88
N SER A 226 -11.05 -23.43 3.76
CA SER A 226 -10.40 -23.24 2.47
C SER A 226 -8.92 -23.54 2.54
N VAL A 227 -8.38 -24.08 1.44
CA VAL A 227 -6.95 -24.31 1.27
C VAL A 227 -6.53 -23.71 -0.06
N SER A 228 -5.53 -22.85 -0.04
CA SER A 228 -4.95 -22.23 -1.23
C SER A 228 -3.48 -22.63 -1.33
N LEU A 229 -3.08 -23.12 -2.50
CA LEU A 229 -1.69 -23.46 -2.83
C LEU A 229 -1.28 -22.65 -4.06
N GLY A 230 -0.09 -22.08 -4.03
CA GLY A 230 0.42 -21.29 -5.16
C GLY A 230 1.92 -21.41 -5.32
N GLY A 231 2.38 -21.27 -6.55
CA GLY A 231 3.79 -21.22 -6.89
C GLY A 231 4.07 -20.33 -8.08
N LEU A 232 5.25 -19.71 -8.08
CA LEU A 232 5.77 -18.87 -9.14
C LEU A 232 7.19 -19.30 -9.48
N LEU A 233 7.44 -19.46 -10.76
CA LEU A 233 8.78 -19.63 -11.33
C LEU A 233 8.97 -18.55 -12.39
N SER A 234 10.12 -17.88 -12.40
CA SER A 234 10.49 -16.96 -13.48
C SER A 234 11.98 -16.84 -13.59
N SER A 235 12.51 -16.74 -14.81
CA SER A 235 13.92 -16.43 -15.06
C SER A 235 14.27 -14.97 -14.75
N GLY A 236 13.26 -14.09 -14.65
CA GLY A 236 13.43 -12.65 -14.42
C GLY A 236 14.22 -11.92 -15.51
N LYS A 237 14.51 -12.60 -16.64
CA LYS A 237 15.30 -12.03 -17.75
C LYS A 237 14.42 -11.15 -18.64
N TYR A 238 14.84 -9.91 -18.89
CA TYR A 238 14.18 -9.00 -19.82
C TYR A 238 15.17 -8.03 -20.46
N LYS A 239 14.85 -7.55 -21.66
CA LYS A 239 15.64 -6.53 -22.35
C LYS A 239 15.38 -5.17 -21.71
N PHE A 240 16.45 -4.39 -21.50
CA PHE A 240 16.39 -3.02 -21.03
C PHE A 240 17.39 -2.15 -21.79
N ARG A 241 17.18 -0.83 -21.77
CA ARG A 241 18.15 0.18 -22.21
C ARG A 241 18.58 0.97 -21.00
N TYR A 242 19.88 1.11 -20.79
CA TYR A 242 20.48 1.92 -19.75
C TYR A 242 21.20 3.09 -20.38
N ARG A 243 20.69 4.29 -20.18
CA ARG A 243 21.28 5.53 -20.69
C ARG A 243 21.60 6.45 -19.52
N ARG A 244 22.85 6.91 -19.44
CA ARG A 244 23.31 7.87 -18.44
C ARG A 244 24.02 9.01 -19.12
N MET A 245 23.81 10.20 -18.58
CA MET A 245 24.49 11.42 -19.01
C MET A 245 25.55 11.78 -17.99
N ASN A 246 26.66 12.34 -18.44
CA ASN A 246 27.64 13.03 -17.62
C ASN A 246 27.06 14.36 -17.10
N TYR A 247 27.77 14.98 -16.19
CA TYR A 247 27.37 16.29 -15.63
C TYR A 247 27.30 17.39 -16.68
N ASP A 248 28.14 17.31 -17.73
CA ASP A 248 28.23 18.25 -18.86
C ASP A 248 27.13 18.00 -19.92
N GLY A 249 26.26 17.02 -19.72
CA GLY A 249 25.18 16.65 -20.64
C GLY A 249 25.62 15.72 -21.78
N SER A 250 26.87 15.31 -21.86
CA SER A 250 27.33 14.26 -22.79
C SER A 250 26.82 12.87 -22.35
N VAL A 251 26.75 11.93 -23.30
CA VAL A 251 26.33 10.55 -22.99
C VAL A 251 27.48 9.78 -22.36
N ALA A 252 27.33 9.37 -21.11
CA ALA A 252 28.29 8.50 -20.42
C ALA A 252 28.15 7.03 -20.87
N TYR A 253 26.91 6.54 -20.90
CA TYR A 253 26.57 5.16 -21.28
C TYR A 253 25.25 5.15 -22.04
N ASP A 254 25.18 4.37 -23.12
CA ASP A 254 23.93 4.01 -23.82
C ASP A 254 24.00 2.52 -24.19
N THR A 255 23.53 1.68 -23.27
CA THR A 255 23.68 0.22 -23.34
C THR A 255 22.32 -0.43 -23.44
N THR A 256 22.16 -1.34 -24.42
CA THR A 256 21.02 -2.24 -24.48
C THR A 256 21.50 -3.64 -24.13
N ALA A 257 20.91 -4.24 -23.10
CA ALA A 257 21.33 -5.53 -22.58
C ALA A 257 20.12 -6.33 -22.04
N VAL A 258 20.40 -7.55 -21.59
CA VAL A 258 19.43 -8.41 -20.90
C VAL A 258 19.71 -8.34 -19.40
N ARG A 259 18.71 -7.95 -18.61
CA ARG A 259 18.75 -7.99 -17.16
C ARG A 259 18.91 -9.43 -16.71
N GLN A 260 19.80 -9.65 -15.74
CA GLN A 260 20.09 -10.94 -15.16
C GLN A 260 19.91 -10.87 -13.64
N ASN A 261 19.94 -12.04 -12.99
CA ASN A 261 19.81 -12.18 -11.54
C ASN A 261 18.49 -11.58 -11.00
N GLY A 262 17.41 -11.74 -11.77
CA GLY A 262 16.06 -11.39 -11.34
C GLY A 262 15.15 -12.60 -11.24
N ASP A 263 15.75 -13.81 -11.25
CA ASP A 263 15.02 -15.06 -11.13
C ASP A 263 14.33 -15.20 -9.78
N VAL A 264 13.19 -15.86 -9.79
CA VAL A 264 12.40 -16.11 -8.59
C VAL A 264 11.77 -17.49 -8.65
N ARG A 265 11.79 -18.17 -7.51
CA ARG A 265 11.02 -19.37 -7.24
C ARG A 265 10.32 -19.18 -5.92
N ASP A 266 9.01 -19.23 -5.91
CA ASP A 266 8.25 -19.16 -4.68
C ASP A 266 7.21 -20.26 -4.57
N PHE A 267 6.86 -20.55 -3.33
CA PHE A 267 5.77 -21.43 -2.95
C PHE A 267 4.98 -20.78 -1.81
N ARG A 268 3.66 -20.86 -1.89
CA ARG A 268 2.72 -20.34 -0.88
C ARG A 268 1.70 -21.41 -0.55
N ALA A 269 1.38 -21.52 0.73
CA ALA A 269 0.25 -22.30 1.19
C ALA A 269 -0.52 -21.52 2.25
N GLU A 270 -1.83 -21.57 2.17
CA GLU A 270 -2.74 -20.93 3.10
C GLU A 270 -3.88 -21.88 3.40
N ALA A 271 -4.18 -22.07 4.68
CA ALA A 271 -5.33 -22.84 5.16
C ALA A 271 -6.17 -21.98 6.10
N ASN A 272 -7.47 -21.99 5.90
CA ASN A 272 -8.41 -21.17 6.66
C ASN A 272 -9.57 -22.05 7.18
N LEU A 273 -10.02 -21.72 8.39
CA LEU A 273 -11.27 -22.20 8.98
C LEU A 273 -12.11 -21.01 9.38
N TYR A 274 -13.40 -21.07 9.09
CA TYR A 274 -14.36 -20.03 9.47
C TYR A 274 -15.56 -20.69 10.12
N GLY A 275 -16.01 -20.12 11.23
CA GLY A 275 -17.17 -20.61 11.93
C GLY A 275 -18.13 -19.49 12.31
N THR A 276 -19.43 -19.79 12.27
CA THR A 276 -20.51 -18.90 12.71
C THR A 276 -21.01 -19.31 14.09
N LEU A 277 -21.31 -18.33 14.93
CA LEU A 277 -21.92 -18.47 16.25
C LEU A 277 -23.31 -17.82 16.22
N ALA A 278 -24.15 -18.05 17.23
CA ALA A 278 -25.48 -17.45 17.29
C ALA A 278 -25.49 -15.92 17.18
N ALA A 279 -24.48 -15.24 17.73
CA ALA A 279 -24.35 -13.77 17.63
C ALA A 279 -22.88 -13.38 17.38
N GLY A 280 -22.14 -14.20 16.63
CA GLY A 280 -20.71 -13.98 16.44
C GLY A 280 -20.12 -14.87 15.37
N SER A 281 -18.80 -14.79 15.24
CA SER A 281 -18.02 -15.60 14.32
C SER A 281 -16.61 -15.79 14.85
N TRP A 282 -15.92 -16.78 14.33
CA TRP A 282 -14.51 -17.03 14.59
C TRP A 282 -13.80 -17.49 13.33
N GLY A 283 -12.53 -17.35 13.30
CA GLY A 283 -11.71 -17.85 12.20
C GLY A 283 -10.31 -18.18 12.67
N ALA A 284 -9.68 -19.10 11.94
CA ALA A 284 -8.28 -19.46 12.10
C ALA A 284 -7.62 -19.55 10.73
N LYS A 285 -6.36 -19.12 10.65
CA LYS A 285 -5.57 -19.10 9.43
C LYS A 285 -4.16 -19.59 9.72
N ALA A 286 -3.63 -20.40 8.82
CA ALA A 286 -2.22 -20.72 8.74
C ALA A 286 -1.72 -20.30 7.35
N TYR A 287 -0.58 -19.62 7.31
CA TYR A 287 0.06 -19.13 6.08
C TYR A 287 1.53 -19.48 6.10
N THR A 288 2.04 -19.92 4.97
CA THR A 288 3.49 -20.09 4.75
C THR A 288 3.90 -19.63 3.35
N TYR A 289 5.04 -18.98 3.28
CA TYR A 289 5.67 -18.50 2.06
C TYR A 289 7.15 -18.84 2.08
N HIS A 290 7.62 -19.46 1.02
CA HIS A 290 9.01 -19.78 0.79
C HIS A 290 9.43 -19.18 -0.53
N SER A 291 10.57 -18.48 -0.58
CA SER A 291 11.13 -18.02 -1.82
C SER A 291 12.65 -18.13 -1.88
N LYS A 292 13.15 -18.33 -3.07
CA LYS A 292 14.53 -18.06 -3.48
C LYS A 292 14.48 -17.09 -4.63
N ARG A 293 15.20 -15.97 -4.52
CA ARG A 293 15.25 -14.94 -5.57
C ARG A 293 16.65 -14.38 -5.74
N GLY A 294 17.01 -14.09 -6.97
CA GLY A 294 18.13 -13.25 -7.31
C GLY A 294 17.77 -11.78 -7.08
N ILE A 295 18.73 -10.98 -6.67
CA ILE A 295 18.59 -9.52 -6.52
C ILE A 295 19.40 -8.88 -7.64
N PRO A 296 18.73 -8.32 -8.67
CA PRO A 296 19.46 -7.77 -9.81
C PRO A 296 20.28 -6.51 -9.47
N GLY A 297 20.01 -5.86 -8.34
CA GLY A 297 20.72 -4.69 -7.85
C GLY A 297 20.64 -3.46 -8.76
N ALA A 298 21.22 -2.34 -8.35
CA ALA A 298 21.34 -1.14 -9.19
C ALA A 298 22.41 -1.31 -10.28
N ILE A 299 22.17 -0.72 -11.46
CA ILE A 299 23.21 -0.59 -12.48
C ILE A 299 24.11 0.60 -12.13
N VAL A 300 25.35 0.33 -11.79
CA VAL A 300 26.35 1.35 -11.45
C VAL A 300 27.55 1.16 -12.38
N ASN A 301 28.06 2.22 -12.97
CA ASN A 301 29.20 2.20 -13.90
C ASN A 301 29.05 1.16 -15.02
N ASN A 302 27.85 1.06 -15.59
CA ASN A 302 27.51 0.10 -16.64
C ASN A 302 27.65 -1.38 -16.23
N VAL A 303 27.65 -1.69 -14.95
CA VAL A 303 27.66 -3.06 -14.41
C VAL A 303 26.23 -3.47 -14.06
N TRP A 304 25.70 -4.49 -14.75
CA TRP A 304 24.33 -5.00 -14.58
C TRP A 304 24.25 -6.48 -14.24
N ARG A 305 25.38 -7.14 -14.08
CA ARG A 305 25.47 -8.53 -13.64
C ARG A 305 25.79 -8.53 -12.16
N ARG A 306 24.92 -9.09 -11.36
CA ARG A 306 25.03 -9.20 -9.92
C ARG A 306 24.86 -10.68 -9.53
N HIS A 307 25.32 -11.02 -8.32
CA HIS A 307 25.28 -12.38 -7.79
C HIS A 307 24.63 -12.43 -6.40
N GLU A 308 23.86 -11.40 -6.07
CA GLU A 308 23.15 -11.31 -4.80
C GLU A 308 21.91 -12.22 -4.85
N GLU A 309 21.72 -13.01 -3.80
CA GLU A 309 20.58 -13.92 -3.66
C GLU A 309 19.93 -13.74 -2.29
N GLN A 310 18.63 -13.97 -2.24
CA GLN A 310 17.86 -13.96 -1.00
C GLN A 310 16.93 -15.16 -0.92
N TRP A 311 16.86 -15.76 0.27
CA TRP A 311 15.89 -16.77 0.64
C TRP A 311 15.02 -16.22 1.73
N ASP A 312 13.70 -16.37 1.59
CA ASP A 312 12.73 -16.00 2.60
C ASP A 312 11.89 -17.20 2.99
N HIS A 313 11.63 -17.31 4.28
CA HIS A 313 10.68 -18.26 4.85
C HIS A 313 9.82 -17.51 5.84
N ASN A 314 8.56 -17.25 5.48
CA ASN A 314 7.60 -16.50 6.28
C ASN A 314 6.41 -17.39 6.60
N THR A 315 6.23 -17.70 7.89
CA THR A 315 5.11 -18.54 8.35
C THR A 315 4.41 -17.85 9.51
N PHE A 316 3.10 -17.83 9.48
CA PHE A 316 2.31 -17.37 10.62
C PHE A 316 1.03 -18.17 10.77
N VAL A 317 0.57 -18.23 12.01
CA VAL A 317 -0.76 -18.68 12.37
C VAL A 317 -1.47 -17.54 13.08
N GLN A 318 -2.75 -17.35 12.76
CA GLN A 318 -3.57 -16.33 13.39
C GLN A 318 -4.99 -16.83 13.58
N GLY A 319 -5.65 -16.29 14.59
CA GLY A 319 -7.04 -16.59 14.86
C GLY A 319 -7.76 -15.38 15.41
N TRP A 320 -9.07 -15.36 15.21
CA TRP A 320 -9.93 -14.32 15.75
C TRP A 320 -11.26 -14.92 16.22
N TRP A 321 -11.81 -14.28 17.21
CA TRP A 321 -13.13 -14.53 17.73
C TRP A 321 -13.81 -13.19 17.99
N GLN A 322 -15.07 -13.05 17.56
CA GLN A 322 -15.88 -11.88 17.86
C GLN A 322 -17.31 -12.28 18.14
N LYS A 323 -17.95 -11.60 19.08
CA LYS A 323 -19.34 -11.86 19.48
C LYS A 323 -20.01 -10.60 19.99
N ASN A 324 -21.29 -10.44 19.65
CA ASN A 324 -22.19 -9.57 20.40
C ASN A 324 -22.63 -10.33 21.65
N VAL A 325 -22.04 -10.00 22.79
CA VAL A 325 -22.21 -10.71 24.06
C VAL A 325 -23.60 -10.41 24.62
N THR A 326 -24.00 -9.14 24.57
CA THR A 326 -25.34 -8.65 24.88
C THR A 326 -25.78 -7.63 23.85
N PRO A 327 -27.07 -7.27 23.74
CA PRO A 327 -27.47 -6.08 23.03
C PRO A 327 -26.71 -4.85 23.54
N GLY A 328 -25.95 -4.19 22.68
CA GLY A 328 -25.14 -3.02 23.03
C GLY A 328 -23.71 -3.33 23.51
N TYR A 329 -23.30 -4.60 23.73
CA TYR A 329 -21.92 -4.93 24.07
C TYR A 329 -21.32 -5.98 23.13
N SER A 330 -20.20 -5.65 22.51
CA SER A 330 -19.45 -6.51 21.58
C SER A 330 -18.01 -6.71 22.05
N ALA A 331 -17.52 -7.92 21.94
CA ALA A 331 -16.13 -8.28 22.26
C ALA A 331 -15.45 -8.99 21.08
N ARG A 332 -14.15 -8.73 20.92
CA ARG A 332 -13.29 -9.35 19.89
C ARG A 332 -11.95 -9.69 20.49
N ILE A 333 -11.42 -10.84 20.14
CA ILE A 333 -10.07 -11.32 20.50
C ILE A 333 -9.37 -11.71 19.20
N LEU A 334 -8.11 -11.32 19.07
CA LEU A 334 -7.22 -11.68 17.98
C LEU A 334 -5.91 -12.21 18.57
N ALA A 335 -5.36 -13.26 17.96
CA ALA A 335 -4.04 -13.78 18.30
C ALA A 335 -3.27 -14.13 17.01
N LYS A 336 -1.95 -13.92 17.02
CA LYS A 336 -1.04 -14.31 15.95
C LYS A 336 0.29 -14.73 16.51
N TYR A 337 0.87 -15.77 15.93
CA TYR A 337 2.27 -16.10 16.08
C TYR A 337 2.92 -16.19 14.69
N ALA A 338 4.07 -15.55 14.52
CA ALA A 338 4.78 -15.50 13.25
C ALA A 338 6.26 -15.82 13.43
N TYR A 339 6.81 -16.53 12.44
CA TYR A 339 8.22 -16.81 12.27
C TYR A 339 8.66 -16.36 10.89
N TYR A 340 9.64 -15.47 10.83
CA TYR A 340 10.23 -14.94 9.60
C TYR A 340 11.72 -15.28 9.60
N ALA A 341 12.21 -15.90 8.53
CA ALA A 341 13.61 -16.17 8.34
C ALA A 341 14.04 -15.66 6.98
N THR A 342 15.15 -14.93 6.94
CA THR A 342 15.76 -14.43 5.72
C THR A 342 17.24 -14.77 5.73
N ARG A 343 17.74 -15.29 4.60
CA ARG A 343 19.17 -15.40 4.33
C ARG A 343 19.48 -14.53 3.12
N TYR A 344 20.45 -13.65 3.25
CA TYR A 344 20.96 -12.80 2.19
C TYR A 344 22.41 -13.14 1.92
N VAL A 345 22.74 -13.41 0.66
CA VAL A 345 24.09 -13.78 0.22
C VAL A 345 24.54 -12.85 -0.90
N ASN A 346 25.71 -12.28 -0.74
CA ASN A 346 26.44 -11.58 -1.79
C ASN A 346 27.81 -12.23 -1.97
N ASN A 347 28.02 -12.93 -3.08
CA ASN A 347 29.28 -13.58 -3.43
C ASN A 347 30.11 -12.75 -4.43
N ASP A 348 29.74 -11.50 -4.69
CA ASP A 348 30.48 -10.63 -5.61
C ASP A 348 31.79 -10.18 -4.95
N THR A 349 32.92 -10.69 -5.49
CA THR A 349 34.27 -10.37 -4.99
C THR A 349 34.69 -8.93 -5.23
N THR A 350 33.94 -8.19 -6.08
CA THR A 350 34.19 -6.74 -6.34
C THR A 350 33.51 -5.84 -5.31
N THR A 351 32.67 -6.42 -4.44
CA THR A 351 31.95 -5.74 -3.36
C THR A 351 32.21 -6.46 -2.03
N LEU A 352 31.50 -6.06 -0.97
CA LEU A 352 31.58 -6.77 0.30
C LEU A 352 30.87 -8.12 0.19
N MET A 353 31.60 -9.22 0.36
CA MET A 353 31.02 -10.56 0.47
C MET A 353 30.24 -10.64 1.80
N VAL A 354 29.01 -11.13 1.71
CA VAL A 354 28.07 -11.23 2.84
C VAL A 354 27.31 -12.55 2.76
N ASP A 355 27.15 -13.25 3.87
CA ASP A 355 26.18 -14.34 4.05
C ASP A 355 25.54 -14.16 5.43
N ASN A 356 24.46 -13.41 5.48
CA ASN A 356 23.77 -13.06 6.71
C ASN A 356 22.43 -13.79 6.83
N ARG A 357 22.14 -14.27 8.02
CA ARG A 357 20.87 -14.93 8.38
C ARG A 357 20.17 -14.15 9.48
N TYR A 358 18.88 -13.99 9.29
CA TYR A 358 17.99 -13.31 10.21
C TYR A 358 16.84 -14.23 10.56
N ARG A 359 16.47 -14.29 11.84
CA ARG A 359 15.28 -15.02 12.32
C ARG A 359 14.52 -14.09 13.24
N GLN A 360 13.31 -13.76 12.86
CA GLN A 360 12.42 -12.94 13.69
C GLN A 360 11.24 -13.79 14.13
N GLN A 361 10.88 -13.70 15.40
CA GLN A 361 9.67 -14.25 15.96
C GLN A 361 8.77 -13.11 16.43
N GLU A 362 7.47 -13.27 16.29
CA GLU A 362 6.47 -12.31 16.74
C GLU A 362 5.28 -13.04 17.34
N ALA A 363 4.88 -12.63 18.55
CA ALA A 363 3.60 -12.99 19.13
C ALA A 363 2.76 -11.74 19.30
N TYR A 364 1.49 -11.82 18.94
CA TYR A 364 0.54 -10.71 19.01
C TYR A 364 -0.78 -11.18 19.61
N LEU A 365 -1.30 -10.40 20.53
CA LEU A 365 -2.61 -10.60 21.17
C LEU A 365 -3.34 -9.27 21.19
N SER A 366 -4.60 -9.25 20.79
CA SER A 366 -5.46 -8.06 20.85
C SER A 366 -6.80 -8.41 21.46
N THR A 367 -7.30 -7.53 22.32
CA THR A 367 -8.67 -7.57 22.83
C THR A 367 -9.35 -6.22 22.54
N SER A 368 -10.58 -6.28 22.05
CA SER A 368 -11.37 -5.08 21.72
C SER A 368 -12.77 -5.22 22.31
N HIS A 369 -13.22 -4.17 22.95
CA HIS A 369 -14.52 -4.10 23.62
C HIS A 369 -15.25 -2.86 23.13
N MET A 370 -16.51 -2.99 22.74
CA MET A 370 -17.35 -1.87 22.32
C MET A 370 -18.67 -1.91 23.04
N VAL A 371 -19.08 -0.75 23.55
CA VAL A 371 -20.35 -0.56 24.26
C VAL A 371 -21.12 0.57 23.59
N GLU A 372 -22.40 0.33 23.32
CA GLU A 372 -23.35 1.37 22.93
C GLU A 372 -23.89 2.04 24.21
N ILE A 373 -23.51 3.30 24.40
CA ILE A 373 -23.93 4.10 25.58
C ILE A 373 -25.33 4.65 25.40
N LEU A 374 -25.60 5.18 24.20
CA LEU A 374 -26.90 5.65 23.74
C LEU A 374 -27.05 5.30 22.25
N PRO A 375 -28.30 5.23 21.73
CA PRO A 375 -28.51 5.03 20.30
C PRO A 375 -27.70 6.02 19.46
N GLY A 376 -26.75 5.51 18.64
CA GLY A 376 -25.84 6.31 17.85
C GLY A 376 -24.57 6.80 18.55
N TRP A 377 -24.39 6.48 19.84
CA TRP A 377 -23.16 6.80 20.57
C TRP A 377 -22.49 5.53 21.12
N ASN A 378 -21.33 5.20 20.54
CA ASN A 378 -20.55 4.02 20.90
C ASN A 378 -19.19 4.42 21.45
N VAL A 379 -18.71 3.64 22.40
CA VAL A 379 -17.36 3.76 23.00
C VAL A 379 -16.66 2.41 22.86
N SER A 380 -15.38 2.40 22.50
CA SER A 380 -14.55 1.20 22.48
C SER A 380 -13.27 1.39 23.28
N ALA A 381 -12.87 0.30 23.95
CA ALA A 381 -11.59 0.17 24.62
C ALA A 381 -10.86 -1.05 24.06
N CYS A 382 -9.59 -0.88 23.69
CA CYS A 382 -8.80 -1.95 23.10
C CYS A 382 -7.42 -2.01 23.74
N TYR A 383 -6.91 -3.22 23.85
CA TYR A 383 -5.54 -3.49 24.30
C TYR A 383 -4.87 -4.47 23.36
N ASP A 384 -3.66 -4.11 22.90
CA ASP A 384 -2.81 -4.97 22.09
C ASP A 384 -1.48 -5.19 22.81
N PHE A 385 -1.01 -6.42 22.77
CA PHE A 385 0.33 -6.81 23.18
C PHE A 385 1.08 -7.41 22.00
N ARG A 386 2.29 -6.92 21.72
CA ARG A 386 3.19 -7.47 20.69
C ARG A 386 4.56 -7.71 21.30
N TRP A 387 5.02 -8.94 21.15
CA TRP A 387 6.36 -9.37 21.45
C TRP A 387 7.07 -9.66 20.12
N SER A 388 8.29 -9.13 19.95
CA SER A 388 9.12 -9.35 18.76
C SER A 388 10.55 -9.61 19.19
N HIS A 389 11.16 -10.65 18.66
CA HIS A 389 12.54 -11.03 18.93
C HIS A 389 13.29 -11.25 17.62
N LEU A 390 14.52 -10.69 17.50
CA LEU A 390 15.40 -10.85 16.36
C LEU A 390 16.68 -11.57 16.78
N TRP A 391 16.99 -12.64 16.08
CA TRP A 391 18.28 -13.31 16.08
C TRP A 391 18.97 -13.09 14.72
N SER A 392 20.29 -12.90 14.72
CA SER A 392 21.13 -12.82 13.52
C SER A 392 22.52 -13.39 13.79
N ASP A 393 23.15 -13.94 12.75
CA ASP A 393 24.56 -14.37 12.80
C ASP A 393 25.56 -13.22 12.51
N MET A 394 25.09 -11.99 12.38
CA MET A 394 25.96 -10.82 12.25
C MET A 394 26.81 -10.62 13.49
N GLU A 395 28.04 -10.19 13.28
CA GLU A 395 28.89 -9.73 14.38
C GLU A 395 28.23 -8.62 15.19
N ARG A 396 28.37 -8.68 16.52
CA ARG A 396 27.85 -7.68 17.46
C ARG A 396 26.33 -7.44 17.42
N CYS A 397 25.54 -8.43 16.97
CA CYS A 397 24.09 -8.34 17.06
C CYS A 397 23.65 -8.47 18.54
N PRO A 398 22.93 -7.49 19.12
CA PRO A 398 22.51 -7.54 20.53
C PRO A 398 21.22 -8.37 20.75
N PHE A 399 20.77 -9.15 19.76
CA PHE A 399 19.57 -9.98 19.82
C PHE A 399 18.36 -9.26 20.42
N PRO A 400 17.89 -8.16 19.84
CA PRO A 400 16.88 -7.31 20.45
C PRO A 400 15.55 -8.02 20.63
N THR A 401 14.92 -7.78 21.77
CA THR A 401 13.55 -8.19 22.08
C THR A 401 12.73 -6.96 22.40
N ARG A 402 11.64 -6.73 21.64
CA ARG A 402 10.73 -5.60 21.83
C ARG A 402 9.40 -6.07 22.43
N TYR A 403 8.97 -5.38 23.46
CA TYR A 403 7.65 -5.47 24.04
C TYR A 403 6.90 -4.19 23.72
N HIS A 404 5.79 -4.29 23.00
CA HIS A 404 4.96 -3.17 22.62
C HIS A 404 3.55 -3.37 23.14
N ASN A 405 3.14 -2.54 24.09
CA ASN A 405 1.79 -2.50 24.65
C ASN A 405 1.08 -1.26 24.09
N LEU A 406 -0.13 -1.46 23.59
CA LEU A 406 -0.96 -0.40 23.02
C LEU A 406 -2.31 -0.40 23.75
N PHE A 407 -2.71 0.77 24.24
CA PHE A 407 -3.99 0.97 24.91
C PHE A 407 -4.76 2.05 24.16
N SER A 408 -5.92 1.73 23.62
CA SER A 408 -6.74 2.72 22.91
C SER A 408 -8.10 2.87 23.58
N LEU A 409 -8.57 4.13 23.59
CA LEU A 409 -9.94 4.51 23.89
C LEU A 409 -10.46 5.28 22.67
N ALA A 410 -11.61 4.88 22.15
CA ALA A 410 -12.22 5.55 21.02
C ALA A 410 -13.73 5.70 21.21
N THR A 411 -14.28 6.74 20.62
CA THR A 411 -15.71 7.02 20.65
C THR A 411 -16.19 7.45 19.28
N VAL A 412 -17.42 7.09 18.92
CA VAL A 412 -18.12 7.59 17.75
C VAL A 412 -19.53 7.99 18.14
N ALA A 413 -19.93 9.19 17.74
CA ALA A 413 -21.26 9.71 17.96
C ALA A 413 -21.85 10.22 16.64
N GLU A 414 -23.12 9.91 16.41
CA GLU A 414 -23.92 10.42 15.28
C GLU A 414 -25.06 11.25 15.81
N TYR A 415 -25.09 12.52 15.43
CA TYR A 415 -26.15 13.47 15.79
C TYR A 415 -26.71 14.13 14.53
N GLY A 416 -27.87 13.69 14.10
CA GLY A 416 -28.52 14.17 12.90
C GLY A 416 -27.66 13.95 11.65
N ARG A 417 -27.10 15.03 11.12
CA ARG A 417 -26.25 15.03 9.91
C ARG A 417 -24.75 15.07 10.22
N LEU A 418 -24.39 15.18 11.47
CA LEU A 418 -23.00 15.24 11.94
C LEU A 418 -22.61 13.89 12.54
N ARG A 419 -21.48 13.35 12.09
CA ARG A 419 -20.84 12.19 12.68
C ARG A 419 -19.44 12.57 13.15
N MET A 420 -19.12 12.24 14.38
CA MET A 420 -17.82 12.55 15.01
C MET A 420 -17.20 11.27 15.55
N GLN A 421 -15.88 11.19 15.44
CA GLN A 421 -15.11 10.11 16.04
C GLN A 421 -13.85 10.69 16.67
N GLY A 422 -13.62 10.34 17.94
CA GLY A 422 -12.39 10.67 18.65
C GLY A 422 -11.68 9.39 19.07
N SER A 423 -10.37 9.42 19.11
CA SER A 423 -9.56 8.33 19.67
C SER A 423 -8.27 8.85 20.29
N ILE A 424 -7.81 8.13 21.31
CA ILE A 424 -6.50 8.34 21.93
C ILE A 424 -5.84 6.97 22.08
N LEU A 425 -4.57 6.88 21.67
CA LEU A 425 -3.78 5.66 21.77
C LEU A 425 -2.51 5.95 22.59
N ALA A 426 -2.28 5.15 23.61
CA ALA A 426 -1.03 5.10 24.36
C ALA A 426 -0.16 3.96 23.81
N ASN A 427 1.06 4.28 23.40
CA ASN A 427 2.09 3.35 22.97
C ASN A 427 3.13 3.24 24.07
N VAL A 428 3.35 2.04 24.63
CA VAL A 428 4.38 1.75 25.61
C VAL A 428 5.32 0.71 25.01
N VAL A 429 6.56 1.14 24.70
CA VAL A 429 7.57 0.31 24.04
C VAL A 429 8.75 0.14 24.93
N SER A 430 9.20 -1.10 25.14
CA SER A 430 10.45 -1.41 25.81
C SER A 430 11.26 -2.44 25.03
N ASP A 431 12.54 -2.16 24.84
CA ASP A 431 13.49 -3.05 24.19
C ASP A 431 14.41 -3.68 25.25
N ARG A 432 14.69 -4.98 25.12
CA ARG A 432 15.72 -5.69 25.89
C ARG A 432 16.80 -6.17 24.92
N LEU A 433 18.05 -5.93 25.32
CA LEU A 433 19.24 -6.27 24.54
C LEU A 433 20.09 -7.29 25.31
N THR A 434 20.75 -8.17 24.58
CA THR A 434 21.68 -9.14 25.15
C THR A 434 23.11 -8.58 25.06
N GLY A 435 23.86 -8.61 26.17
CA GLY A 435 25.27 -8.20 26.18
C GLY A 435 25.52 -6.68 26.15
N THR A 436 24.47 -5.86 26.23
CA THR A 436 24.56 -4.40 26.31
C THR A 436 23.40 -3.83 27.11
N GLU A 437 23.52 -2.57 27.54
CA GLU A 437 22.46 -1.88 28.28
C GLU A 437 21.21 -1.68 27.42
N SER A 438 20.06 -1.98 28.00
CA SER A 438 18.77 -1.80 27.35
C SER A 438 18.27 -0.36 27.50
N PRO A 439 17.68 0.25 26.46
CA PRO A 439 17.12 1.59 26.56
C PRO A 439 15.92 1.63 27.52
N SER A 440 15.66 2.81 28.08
CA SER A 440 14.49 3.05 28.91
C SER A 440 13.19 2.88 28.11
N ALA A 441 12.13 2.47 28.81
CA ALA A 441 10.82 2.35 28.18
C ALA A 441 10.31 3.70 27.66
N LEU A 442 9.70 3.68 26.50
CA LEU A 442 9.17 4.85 25.81
C LEU A 442 7.64 4.85 25.88
N VAL A 443 7.06 5.98 26.28
CA VAL A 443 5.61 6.21 26.23
C VAL A 443 5.29 7.31 25.23
N ARG A 444 4.32 7.07 24.33
CA ARG A 444 3.85 8.06 23.34
C ARG A 444 2.34 8.01 23.20
N TRP A 445 1.74 9.20 23.16
CA TRP A 445 0.31 9.41 22.98
C TRP A 445 0.01 9.89 21.55
N THR A 446 -0.97 9.28 20.92
CA THR A 446 -1.39 9.60 19.55
C THR A 446 -2.91 9.86 19.52
N PRO A 447 -3.34 11.12 19.66
CA PRO A 447 -4.74 11.51 19.55
C PRO A 447 -5.17 11.61 18.08
N ALA A 448 -6.48 11.40 17.84
CA ALA A 448 -7.11 11.64 16.54
C ALA A 448 -8.56 12.08 16.71
N LEU A 449 -8.99 13.00 15.83
CA LEU A 449 -10.36 13.51 15.74
C LEU A 449 -10.79 13.50 14.27
N PHE A 450 -11.99 12.98 14.01
CA PHE A 450 -12.57 12.87 12.67
C PHE A 450 -14.01 13.41 12.70
N LEU A 451 -14.36 14.18 11.69
CA LEU A 451 -15.66 14.80 11.52
C LEU A 451 -16.20 14.51 10.12
N SER A 452 -17.49 14.23 10.02
CA SER A 452 -18.18 14.09 8.74
C SER A 452 -19.56 14.76 8.84
N LEU A 453 -19.83 15.66 7.91
CA LEU A 453 -21.09 16.38 7.79
C LEU A 453 -21.80 15.96 6.48
N TYR A 454 -23.06 15.60 6.56
CA TYR A 454 -23.93 15.28 5.44
C TYR A 454 -24.91 16.44 5.19
N PRO A 455 -24.62 17.37 4.26
CA PRO A 455 -25.45 18.57 4.06
C PRO A 455 -26.89 18.24 3.62
N PHE A 456 -27.06 17.11 2.90
CA PHE A 456 -28.34 16.69 2.33
C PHE A 456 -28.87 15.43 3.01
N GLU A 457 -30.21 15.29 3.09
CA GLU A 457 -30.87 14.09 3.64
C GLU A 457 -30.54 12.81 2.86
N THR A 458 -30.36 12.94 1.56
CA THR A 458 -29.95 11.83 0.68
C THR A 458 -28.57 11.29 1.01
N ARG A 459 -27.80 12.02 1.84
CA ARG A 459 -26.41 11.67 2.21
C ARG A 459 -25.51 11.37 1.01
N CYS A 460 -25.85 11.88 -0.18
CA CYS A 460 -25.04 11.68 -1.38
C CYS A 460 -23.74 12.49 -1.37
N LEU A 461 -23.68 13.55 -0.59
CA LEU A 461 -22.51 14.40 -0.36
C LEU A 461 -22.09 14.32 1.11
N SER A 462 -20.79 14.12 1.35
CA SER A 462 -20.17 14.16 2.66
C SER A 462 -19.00 15.14 2.63
N LEU A 463 -19.02 16.09 3.54
CA LEU A 463 -17.87 16.95 3.86
C LEU A 463 -17.20 16.38 5.11
N ARG A 464 -15.89 16.28 5.09
CA ARG A 464 -15.14 15.65 6.18
C ARG A 464 -13.85 16.38 6.48
N ALA A 465 -13.40 16.23 7.72
CA ALA A 465 -12.12 16.72 8.16
C ALA A 465 -11.54 15.79 9.22
N PHE A 466 -10.23 15.69 9.28
CA PHE A 466 -9.59 15.05 10.41
C PHE A 466 -8.26 15.70 10.80
N ALA A 467 -7.94 15.56 12.08
CA ALA A 467 -6.62 15.83 12.63
C ALA A 467 -6.15 14.59 13.38
N LYS A 468 -4.95 14.13 13.08
CA LYS A 468 -4.40 12.90 13.67
C LYS A 468 -2.91 13.04 13.91
N ARG A 469 -2.45 12.46 15.02
CA ARG A 469 -1.03 12.22 15.28
C ARG A 469 -0.74 10.74 15.20
N SER A 470 0.34 10.37 14.53
CA SER A 470 0.86 9.01 14.48
C SER A 470 2.35 9.00 14.83
N PHE A 471 2.87 7.84 15.16
CA PHE A 471 4.23 7.69 15.62
C PHE A 471 4.81 6.38 15.04
N ARG A 472 6.12 6.39 14.76
CA ARG A 472 6.87 5.24 14.28
C ARG A 472 8.07 5.00 15.18
N MET A 473 8.17 3.80 15.75
CA MET A 473 9.36 3.35 16.46
C MET A 473 10.48 3.02 15.45
N PRO A 474 11.76 3.38 15.70
CA PRO A 474 12.88 2.89 14.90
C PRO A 474 12.90 1.36 14.87
N THR A 475 13.26 0.80 13.74
CA THR A 475 13.36 -0.66 13.55
C THR A 475 14.61 -1.22 14.20
N PHE A 476 14.71 -2.55 14.32
CA PHE A 476 15.94 -3.17 14.83
C PHE A 476 17.13 -2.90 13.91
N ASN A 477 16.91 -2.85 12.58
CA ASN A 477 17.96 -2.47 11.66
C ASN A 477 18.38 -1.00 11.81
N ASP A 478 17.41 -0.09 12.00
CA ASP A 478 17.72 1.34 12.24
C ASP A 478 18.60 1.51 13.48
N LEU A 479 18.36 0.74 14.54
CA LEU A 479 19.03 0.87 15.83
C LEU A 479 20.32 0.04 15.95
N TYR A 480 20.30 -1.21 15.46
CA TYR A 480 21.28 -2.22 15.87
C TYR A 480 21.98 -2.93 14.71
N TYR A 481 21.75 -2.52 13.45
CA TYR A 481 22.47 -3.13 12.32
C TYR A 481 23.94 -2.74 12.35
N ALA A 482 24.81 -3.67 12.66
CA ALA A 482 26.26 -3.58 12.89
C ALA A 482 26.92 -2.20 12.65
N ASP A 483 27.21 -1.84 11.38
CA ASP A 483 27.94 -0.62 11.02
C ASP A 483 27.02 0.57 10.66
N MET A 484 25.71 0.32 10.48
CA MET A 484 24.76 1.32 10.00
C MET A 484 23.78 1.79 11.07
N GLY A 485 23.50 0.95 12.06
CA GLY A 485 22.53 1.23 13.11
C GLY A 485 22.99 2.39 14.02
N ASN A 486 22.00 3.07 14.59
CA ASN A 486 22.22 4.14 15.55
C ASN A 486 21.24 3.99 16.73
N SER A 487 21.75 3.52 17.85
CA SER A 487 20.96 3.28 19.06
C SER A 487 20.37 4.55 19.70
N ARG A 488 20.82 5.74 19.27
CA ARG A 488 20.36 7.06 19.77
C ARG A 488 19.20 7.64 18.94
N LEU A 489 18.64 6.89 17.99
CA LEU A 489 17.53 7.37 17.18
C LEU A 489 16.29 7.62 18.03
N ARG A 490 15.66 8.76 17.75
CA ARG A 490 14.35 9.12 18.28
C ARG A 490 13.25 8.60 17.34
N PRO A 491 12.09 8.25 17.89
CA PRO A 491 10.93 7.88 17.07
C PRO A 491 10.46 9.03 16.18
N GLU A 492 10.06 8.72 14.97
CA GLU A 492 9.39 9.68 14.08
C GLU A 492 7.97 9.97 14.57
N THR A 493 7.54 11.20 14.40
CA THR A 493 6.16 11.63 14.66
C THR A 493 5.59 12.28 13.41
N ALA A 494 4.37 11.89 13.00
CA ALA A 494 3.65 12.51 11.90
C ALA A 494 2.35 13.14 12.44
N SER A 495 2.14 14.42 12.17
CA SER A 495 0.89 15.13 12.38
C SER A 495 0.20 15.33 11.05
N GLN A 496 -1.05 14.94 10.95
CA GLN A 496 -1.83 14.90 9.71
C GLN A 496 -3.09 15.74 9.88
N TYR A 497 -3.37 16.57 8.88
CA TYR A 497 -4.59 17.36 8.75
C TYR A 497 -5.16 17.14 7.36
N ASP A 498 -6.44 16.88 7.27
CA ASP A 498 -7.11 16.54 6.02
C ASP A 498 -8.50 17.16 5.97
N VAL A 499 -8.85 17.68 4.81
CA VAL A 499 -10.21 18.13 4.50
C VAL A 499 -10.62 17.51 3.18
N GLY A 500 -11.74 16.81 3.19
CA GLY A 500 -12.18 16.04 2.02
C GLY A 500 -13.66 16.18 1.72
N LEU A 501 -13.98 15.79 0.50
CA LEU A 501 -15.33 15.74 -0.05
C LEU A 501 -15.53 14.36 -0.67
N LEU A 502 -16.67 13.73 -0.38
CA LEU A 502 -17.14 12.53 -1.05
C LEU A 502 -18.53 12.79 -1.63
N TYR A 503 -18.65 12.61 -2.94
CA TYR A 503 -19.94 12.49 -3.63
C TYR A 503 -20.13 11.08 -4.08
N GLU A 504 -21.25 10.44 -3.71
CA GLU A 504 -21.59 9.07 -4.08
C GLU A 504 -23.08 8.98 -4.39
N ARG A 505 -23.38 8.52 -5.60
CA ARG A 505 -24.76 8.38 -6.03
C ARG A 505 -24.93 7.15 -6.92
N HIS A 506 -26.04 6.49 -6.71
CA HIS A 506 -26.53 5.37 -7.51
C HIS A 506 -27.85 5.75 -8.19
N TRP A 507 -27.96 5.46 -9.47
CA TRP A 507 -29.18 5.70 -10.26
C TRP A 507 -29.70 4.38 -10.81
N ARG A 508 -30.99 4.13 -10.67
CA ARG A 508 -31.66 2.98 -11.28
C ARG A 508 -32.23 3.38 -12.64
N GLY A 509 -32.00 2.54 -13.65
CA GLY A 509 -32.60 2.73 -15.00
C GLY A 509 -31.92 3.79 -15.87
N ASN A 510 -30.84 4.43 -15.43
CA ASN A 510 -30.08 5.40 -16.22
C ASN A 510 -28.82 4.76 -16.83
N ILE A 511 -28.31 5.39 -17.90
CA ILE A 511 -27.05 4.97 -18.52
C ILE A 511 -25.92 5.00 -17.48
N LEU A 512 -25.81 6.08 -16.71
CA LEU A 512 -24.89 6.18 -15.57
C LEU A 512 -25.56 5.53 -14.36
N SER A 513 -25.08 4.35 -13.95
CA SER A 513 -25.63 3.62 -12.80
C SER A 513 -24.98 4.03 -11.48
N ASP A 514 -23.68 4.25 -11.47
CA ASP A 514 -22.94 4.57 -10.26
C ASP A 514 -21.90 5.65 -10.54
N LEU A 515 -21.81 6.62 -9.64
CA LEU A 515 -20.75 7.64 -9.65
C LEU A 515 -20.28 7.87 -8.22
N ARG A 516 -18.98 7.78 -8.04
CA ARG A 516 -18.30 8.13 -6.79
C ARG A 516 -17.13 9.05 -7.11
N ILE A 517 -17.09 10.22 -6.47
CA ILE A 517 -15.98 11.17 -6.57
C ILE A 517 -15.52 11.49 -5.16
N GLN A 518 -14.25 11.35 -4.94
CA GLN A 518 -13.60 11.65 -3.67
C GLN A 518 -12.43 12.59 -3.91
N THR A 519 -12.33 13.63 -3.10
CA THR A 519 -11.25 14.61 -3.14
C THR A 519 -10.80 14.90 -1.73
N ASP A 520 -9.49 14.86 -1.48
CA ASP A 520 -8.87 15.10 -0.18
C ASP A 520 -7.70 16.07 -0.35
N GLY A 521 -7.76 17.23 0.31
CA GLY A 521 -6.64 18.15 0.49
C GLY A 521 -6.01 17.90 1.86
N TYR A 522 -4.69 17.77 1.93
CA TYR A 522 -4.03 17.41 3.16
C TYR A 522 -2.72 18.16 3.41
N LEU A 523 -2.38 18.25 4.70
CA LEU A 523 -1.10 18.75 5.18
C LEU A 523 -0.56 17.77 6.24
N ASN A 524 0.64 17.23 6.00
CA ASN A 524 1.32 16.34 6.93
C ASN A 524 2.65 16.98 7.34
N ALA A 525 2.95 16.94 8.63
CA ALA A 525 4.24 17.37 9.19
C ALA A 525 4.92 16.17 9.85
N VAL A 526 6.05 15.73 9.31
CA VAL A 526 6.87 14.66 9.89
C VAL A 526 8.05 15.27 10.61
N THR A 527 8.27 14.88 11.85
CA THR A 527 9.39 15.31 12.68
C THR A 527 10.25 14.12 13.08
N ASP A 528 11.55 14.37 13.31
CA ASP A 528 12.56 13.34 13.62
C ASP A 528 12.65 12.23 12.57
N LYS A 529 12.43 12.57 11.29
CA LYS A 529 12.43 11.59 10.19
C LYS A 529 13.75 10.81 10.16
N ILE A 530 13.65 9.47 10.15
CA ILE A 530 14.80 8.58 10.09
C ILE A 530 15.14 8.31 8.63
N ILE A 531 16.37 8.63 8.27
CA ILE A 531 16.90 8.35 6.94
C ILE A 531 18.26 7.70 7.01
N ALA A 532 18.62 6.93 6.00
CA ALA A 532 19.97 6.44 5.80
C ALA A 532 20.81 7.56 5.18
N TYR A 533 21.91 7.93 5.81
CA TYR A 533 22.81 8.98 5.38
C TYR A 533 24.20 8.40 5.08
N PRO A 534 24.84 8.75 3.94
CA PRO A 534 26.20 8.30 3.64
C PRO A 534 27.21 8.92 4.60
N LYS A 535 28.02 8.09 5.26
CA LYS A 535 29.05 8.52 6.20
C LYS A 535 30.38 8.73 5.48
N GLY A 536 30.66 9.98 5.07
CA GLY A 536 31.92 10.37 4.43
C GLY A 536 32.09 9.84 2.99
N GLN A 537 33.33 9.76 2.50
CA GLN A 537 33.65 9.24 1.15
C GLN A 537 33.60 7.71 1.04
N GLN A 538 33.30 7.01 2.12
CA GLN A 538 33.17 5.54 2.13
C GLN A 538 31.71 5.18 1.90
N PHE A 539 31.47 4.07 1.20
CA PHE A 539 30.13 3.47 0.95
C PHE A 539 29.41 2.96 2.22
N ARG A 540 29.67 3.59 3.37
CA ARG A 540 29.04 3.29 4.65
C ARG A 540 27.92 4.27 4.90
N TRP A 541 26.75 3.73 5.20
CA TRP A 541 25.55 4.47 5.57
C TRP A 541 25.40 4.46 7.09
N THR A 542 24.80 5.48 7.64
CA THR A 542 24.35 5.48 9.04
C THR A 542 22.92 5.98 9.11
N MET A 543 22.16 5.48 10.07
CA MET A 543 20.79 5.95 10.31
C MET A 543 20.83 7.20 11.17
N MET A 544 20.11 8.24 10.75
CA MET A 544 20.04 9.51 11.47
C MET A 544 18.60 10.03 11.52
N ASN A 545 18.27 10.74 12.60
CA ASN A 545 17.09 11.60 12.60
C ASN A 545 17.45 12.87 11.86
N LEU A 546 17.11 12.94 10.60
CA LEU A 546 17.19 14.18 9.84
C LEU A 546 15.79 14.79 9.78
N GLY A 547 15.62 15.84 10.51
CA GLY A 547 14.77 16.94 10.24
C GLY A 547 13.28 16.81 10.25
N ARG A 548 12.76 17.81 9.61
CA ARG A 548 11.33 18.06 9.46
C ARG A 548 10.98 18.04 7.99
N VAL A 549 9.88 17.33 7.67
CA VAL A 549 9.33 17.32 6.30
C VAL A 549 7.90 17.82 6.36
N HIS A 550 7.59 18.83 5.54
CA HIS A 550 6.23 19.29 5.33
C HIS A 550 5.73 18.74 4.00
N ILE A 551 4.55 18.16 4.02
CA ILE A 551 3.92 17.53 2.86
C ILE A 551 2.55 18.14 2.68
N THR A 552 2.36 18.85 1.57
CA THR A 552 1.06 19.37 1.15
C THR A 552 0.61 18.62 -0.10
N GLY A 553 -0.65 18.23 -0.18
CA GLY A 553 -1.10 17.50 -1.35
C GLY A 553 -2.60 17.50 -1.57
N LEU A 554 -2.96 16.97 -2.73
CA LEU A 554 -4.34 16.79 -3.18
C LEU A 554 -4.46 15.40 -3.80
N ASP A 555 -5.39 14.61 -3.27
CA ASP A 555 -5.79 13.33 -3.84
C ASP A 555 -7.18 13.46 -4.46
N VAL A 556 -7.36 12.98 -5.68
CA VAL A 556 -8.64 12.92 -6.38
C VAL A 556 -8.86 11.50 -6.88
N SER A 557 -10.03 10.95 -6.64
CA SER A 557 -10.47 9.69 -7.25
C SER A 557 -11.88 9.81 -7.79
N ALA A 558 -12.12 9.18 -8.95
CA ALA A 558 -13.44 9.12 -9.55
C ALA A 558 -13.68 7.70 -10.07
N ASP A 559 -14.78 7.10 -9.64
CA ASP A 559 -15.25 5.78 -10.09
C ASP A 559 -16.63 5.97 -10.75
N ALA A 560 -16.82 5.43 -11.95
CA ALA A 560 -18.08 5.47 -12.67
C ALA A 560 -18.40 4.10 -13.27
N THR A 561 -19.65 3.69 -13.17
CA THR A 561 -20.20 2.53 -13.87
C THR A 561 -21.34 2.99 -14.77
N MET A 562 -21.29 2.61 -16.04
CA MET A 562 -22.27 2.97 -17.04
C MET A 562 -22.80 1.72 -17.73
N ARG A 563 -24.09 1.72 -18.07
CA ARG A 563 -24.77 0.65 -18.83
C ARG A 563 -25.50 1.25 -20.02
N PRO A 564 -24.74 1.62 -21.10
CA PRO A 564 -25.33 2.26 -22.27
C PRO A 564 -26.31 1.36 -23.02
N TRP A 565 -26.10 0.03 -22.95
CA TRP A 565 -26.98 -0.98 -23.52
C TRP A 565 -27.17 -2.15 -22.55
N ARG A 566 -28.21 -2.96 -22.74
CA ARG A 566 -28.57 -4.06 -21.83
C ARG A 566 -27.40 -5.02 -21.53
N ASP A 567 -26.58 -5.33 -22.54
CA ASP A 567 -25.52 -6.33 -22.46
C ASP A 567 -24.12 -5.70 -22.32
N VAL A 568 -24.01 -4.36 -22.24
CA VAL A 568 -22.71 -3.63 -22.17
C VAL A 568 -22.60 -2.90 -20.87
N GLN A 569 -21.51 -3.17 -20.16
CA GLN A 569 -21.12 -2.42 -18.96
C GLN A 569 -19.77 -1.75 -19.22
N LEU A 570 -19.73 -0.45 -18.99
CA LEU A 570 -18.51 0.35 -18.97
C LEU A 570 -18.15 0.67 -17.51
N THR A 571 -16.89 0.52 -17.15
CA THR A 571 -16.36 0.94 -15.85
C THR A 571 -15.17 1.87 -16.09
N VAL A 572 -15.15 2.97 -15.38
CA VAL A 572 -14.05 3.94 -15.44
C VAL A 572 -13.62 4.25 -14.02
N ARG A 573 -12.31 4.19 -13.77
CA ARG A 573 -11.69 4.63 -12.53
C ARG A 573 -10.54 5.57 -12.88
N LEU A 574 -10.52 6.74 -12.27
CA LEU A 574 -9.48 7.76 -12.44
C LEU A 574 -8.90 8.11 -11.07
N GLN A 575 -7.60 8.25 -11.02
CA GLN A 575 -6.88 8.59 -9.81
C GLN A 575 -5.83 9.65 -10.15
N TYR A 576 -5.74 10.68 -9.33
CA TYR A 576 -4.73 11.72 -9.44
C TYR A 576 -4.23 12.12 -8.06
N THR A 577 -2.94 12.34 -7.95
CA THR A 577 -2.28 12.79 -6.73
C THR A 577 -1.30 13.90 -7.08
N TYR A 578 -1.44 15.03 -6.41
CA TYR A 578 -0.44 16.09 -6.34
C TYR A 578 0.22 16.04 -4.94
N GLN A 579 1.56 16.10 -4.90
CA GLN A 579 2.32 16.09 -3.64
C GLN A 579 3.50 17.04 -3.71
N ASP A 580 3.56 17.97 -2.78
CA ASP A 580 4.70 18.85 -2.52
C ASP A 580 5.26 18.51 -1.13
N ALA A 581 6.36 17.73 -1.10
CA ALA A 581 6.95 17.18 0.11
C ALA A 581 8.35 17.76 0.31
N ARG A 582 8.49 18.77 1.17
CA ARG A 582 9.70 19.59 1.31
C ARG A 582 10.46 19.30 2.59
N ASP A 583 11.77 19.24 2.47
CA ASP A 583 12.67 19.27 3.61
C ASP A 583 12.71 20.70 4.21
N VAL A 584 12.29 20.84 5.46
CA VAL A 584 12.30 22.12 6.19
C VAL A 584 13.17 22.04 7.46
N THR A 585 14.17 21.19 7.44
CA THR A 585 15.02 20.86 8.57
C THR A 585 15.91 22.02 8.98
N ASP A 586 16.78 22.45 8.08
CA ASP A 586 17.82 23.43 8.35
C ASP A 586 17.92 24.45 7.21
N LYS A 587 17.64 25.71 7.53
CA LYS A 587 17.66 26.82 6.58
C LYS A 587 19.03 27.10 5.97
N THR A 588 20.10 26.55 6.56
CA THR A 588 21.48 26.78 6.11
C THR A 588 21.94 25.78 5.05
N THR A 589 21.17 24.71 4.83
CA THR A 589 21.51 23.68 3.83
C THR A 589 21.08 24.09 2.41
N SER A 590 21.83 23.62 1.39
CA SER A 590 21.54 23.89 -0.03
C SER A 590 20.20 23.30 -0.50
N TYR A 591 19.71 22.27 0.19
CA TYR A 591 18.45 21.56 -0.09
C TYR A 591 17.25 21.98 0.77
N TYR A 592 17.39 23.08 1.53
CA TYR A 592 16.25 23.62 2.30
C TYR A 592 15.09 24.00 1.37
N GLN A 593 13.89 23.49 1.66
CA GLN A 593 12.67 23.59 0.85
C GLN A 593 12.70 22.81 -0.48
N ASP A 594 13.68 21.96 -0.70
CA ASP A 594 13.68 21.04 -1.81
C ASP A 594 12.73 19.86 -1.59
N GLN A 595 12.23 19.29 -2.69
CA GLN A 595 11.41 18.08 -2.69
C GLN A 595 12.24 16.89 -2.22
N ILE A 596 11.72 16.12 -1.27
CA ILE A 596 12.42 14.93 -0.78
C ILE A 596 12.56 13.86 -1.87
N PRO A 597 13.62 13.01 -1.82
CA PRO A 597 13.94 12.05 -2.88
C PRO A 597 12.80 11.09 -3.22
N TYR A 598 12.67 10.79 -4.52
CA TYR A 598 11.71 9.84 -5.10
C TYR A 598 10.24 10.18 -4.92
N ILE A 599 9.88 11.39 -4.60
CA ILE A 599 8.51 11.86 -4.55
C ILE A 599 8.18 12.66 -5.81
N PRO A 600 7.27 12.20 -6.68
CA PRO A 600 6.82 12.98 -7.82
C PRO A 600 5.82 14.05 -7.38
N TYR A 601 5.85 15.22 -8.00
CA TYR A 601 4.83 16.25 -7.79
C TYR A 601 3.45 15.78 -8.29
N ASN A 602 3.43 15.07 -9.40
CA ASN A 602 2.18 14.61 -10.03
C ASN A 602 2.27 13.12 -10.31
N SER A 603 1.24 12.38 -9.96
CA SER A 603 1.08 10.98 -10.34
C SER A 603 -0.40 10.67 -10.56
N GLY A 604 -0.68 9.61 -11.31
CA GLY A 604 -2.05 9.22 -11.55
C GLY A 604 -2.17 7.84 -12.18
N ALA A 605 -3.39 7.31 -12.12
CA ALA A 605 -3.75 6.06 -12.75
C ALA A 605 -5.16 6.18 -13.36
N ALA A 606 -5.38 5.48 -14.46
CA ALA A 606 -6.67 5.35 -15.09
C ALA A 606 -6.93 3.88 -15.41
N MET A 607 -8.16 3.44 -15.22
CA MET A 607 -8.65 2.11 -15.62
C MET A 607 -9.96 2.29 -16.36
N MET A 608 -10.08 1.63 -17.51
CA MET A 608 -11.30 1.57 -18.31
C MET A 608 -11.60 0.12 -18.66
N GLY A 609 -12.80 -0.33 -18.39
CA GLY A 609 -13.25 -1.69 -18.68
C GLY A 609 -14.54 -1.70 -19.45
N VAL A 610 -14.61 -2.55 -20.49
CA VAL A 610 -15.81 -2.84 -21.27
C VAL A 610 -16.13 -4.31 -21.11
N ALA A 611 -17.29 -4.64 -20.58
CA ALA A 611 -17.80 -6.00 -20.50
C ALA A 611 -19.01 -6.17 -21.47
N TRP A 612 -18.96 -7.21 -22.29
CA TRP A 612 -20.00 -7.54 -23.26
C TRP A 612 -20.09 -9.04 -23.51
N ARG A 613 -21.21 -9.66 -23.17
CA ARG A 613 -21.54 -11.09 -23.49
C ARG A 613 -20.40 -12.07 -23.17
N GLY A 614 -19.79 -11.95 -21.98
CA GLY A 614 -18.68 -12.80 -21.54
C GLY A 614 -17.30 -12.42 -22.09
N TRP A 615 -17.18 -11.36 -22.89
CA TRP A 615 -15.94 -10.68 -23.20
C TRP A 615 -15.75 -9.52 -22.24
N THR A 616 -14.52 -9.32 -21.80
CA THR A 616 -14.12 -8.12 -21.06
C THR A 616 -12.80 -7.62 -21.61
N VAL A 617 -12.76 -6.35 -21.98
CA VAL A 617 -11.53 -5.66 -22.41
C VAL A 617 -11.24 -4.58 -21.39
N ASN A 618 -10.05 -4.59 -20.82
CA ASN A 618 -9.63 -3.59 -19.85
C ASN A 618 -8.35 -2.92 -20.34
N TYR A 619 -8.32 -1.61 -20.21
CA TYR A 619 -7.14 -0.79 -20.42
C TYR A 619 -6.79 -0.11 -19.10
N SER A 620 -5.52 -0.15 -18.72
CA SER A 620 -5.00 0.58 -17.57
C SER A 620 -3.80 1.44 -17.95
N PHE A 621 -3.72 2.60 -17.32
CA PHE A 621 -2.67 3.59 -17.53
C PHE A 621 -2.15 4.05 -16.18
N ILE A 622 -0.82 4.15 -16.05
CA ILE A 622 -0.14 4.69 -14.86
C ILE A 622 0.83 5.76 -15.33
N TYR A 623 0.83 6.89 -14.65
CA TYR A 623 1.76 8.00 -14.84
C TYR A 623 2.45 8.37 -13.54
N THR A 624 3.76 8.57 -13.60
CA THR A 624 4.56 9.13 -12.52
C THR A 624 5.40 10.27 -13.08
N GLY A 625 5.21 11.46 -12.53
CA GLY A 625 5.90 12.67 -12.93
C GLY A 625 7.40 12.63 -12.60
N PHE A 626 8.11 13.68 -12.97
CA PHE A 626 9.52 13.81 -12.62
C PHE A 626 9.69 13.91 -11.10
N ARG A 627 10.84 13.48 -10.61
CA ARG A 627 11.23 13.45 -9.21
C ARG A 627 12.74 13.58 -9.11
N TYR A 628 13.28 13.68 -7.91
CA TYR A 628 14.71 13.76 -7.69
C TYR A 628 15.22 12.51 -6.97
N SER A 629 16.43 12.06 -7.29
CA SER A 629 17.05 10.88 -6.68
C SER A 629 17.83 11.21 -5.40
N GLN A 630 18.19 12.48 -5.19
CA GLN A 630 18.94 13.00 -4.05
C GLN A 630 18.20 14.16 -3.40
N GLN A 631 18.70 14.67 -2.27
CA GLN A 631 18.09 15.77 -1.53
C GLN A 631 18.10 17.08 -2.34
N GLU A 632 19.19 17.39 -3.05
CA GLU A 632 19.28 18.59 -3.88
C GLU A 632 18.50 18.44 -5.17
N ASN A 633 17.60 19.40 -5.45
CA ASN A 633 16.72 19.40 -6.61
C ASN A 633 17.40 20.02 -7.83
N ILE A 634 18.60 19.55 -8.17
CA ILE A 634 19.35 19.95 -9.35
C ILE A 634 19.06 19.05 -10.54
N LEU A 635 19.39 19.52 -11.75
CA LEU A 635 19.12 18.78 -12.98
C LEU A 635 19.78 17.40 -13.03
N TYR A 636 20.98 17.27 -12.48
CA TYR A 636 21.72 16.00 -12.41
C TYR A 636 21.00 14.94 -11.59
N ASN A 637 20.28 15.34 -10.55
CA ASN A 637 19.52 14.46 -9.67
C ASN A 637 18.09 14.17 -10.19
N LYS A 638 17.68 14.82 -11.29
CA LYS A 638 16.34 14.68 -11.85
C LYS A 638 16.15 13.33 -12.50
N VAL A 639 15.14 12.60 -12.05
CA VAL A 639 14.68 11.34 -12.63
C VAL A 639 13.49 11.62 -13.54
N GLN A 640 13.56 11.13 -14.78
CA GLN A 640 12.56 11.38 -15.82
C GLN A 640 11.17 10.85 -15.43
N PRO A 641 10.11 11.54 -15.87
CA PRO A 641 8.76 11.00 -15.75
C PRO A 641 8.62 9.74 -16.60
N TRP A 642 7.68 8.89 -16.21
CA TRP A 642 7.36 7.69 -16.97
C TRP A 642 5.86 7.39 -16.96
N TYR A 643 5.43 6.60 -17.93
CA TYR A 643 4.09 6.06 -17.96
C TYR A 643 4.11 4.63 -18.50
N THR A 644 3.09 3.85 -18.12
CA THR A 644 2.83 2.54 -18.72
C THR A 644 1.36 2.43 -19.10
N SER A 645 1.11 1.67 -20.15
CA SER A 645 -0.23 1.31 -20.59
C SER A 645 -0.32 -0.19 -20.71
N ASP A 646 -1.34 -0.78 -20.10
CA ASP A 646 -1.55 -2.21 -20.13
C ASP A 646 -2.93 -2.52 -20.72
N LEU A 647 -3.01 -3.62 -21.46
CA LEU A 647 -4.23 -4.12 -22.08
C LEU A 647 -4.48 -5.55 -21.59
N ASN A 648 -5.74 -5.86 -21.32
CA ASN A 648 -6.19 -7.16 -20.89
C ASN A 648 -7.46 -7.51 -21.67
N ILE A 649 -7.47 -8.69 -22.29
CA ILE A 649 -8.64 -9.24 -23.00
C ILE A 649 -9.00 -10.55 -22.34
N MET A 650 -10.20 -10.63 -21.81
CA MET A 650 -10.71 -11.77 -21.06
C MET A 650 -11.95 -12.34 -21.76
N ARG A 651 -12.01 -13.66 -21.84
CA ARG A 651 -13.19 -14.42 -22.28
C ARG A 651 -13.62 -15.36 -21.17
N GLU A 652 -14.86 -15.22 -20.73
CA GLU A 652 -15.51 -16.13 -19.79
C GLU A 652 -16.51 -17.01 -20.55
N MET A 653 -16.47 -18.31 -20.29
CA MET A 653 -17.35 -19.34 -20.84
C MET A 653 -17.87 -20.23 -19.72
N ARG A 654 -19.10 -20.70 -19.83
CA ARG A 654 -19.69 -21.70 -18.93
C ARG A 654 -19.90 -23.00 -19.66
N LEU A 655 -19.34 -24.06 -19.16
CA LEU A 655 -19.44 -25.41 -19.66
C LEU A 655 -20.13 -26.29 -18.59
N GLY A 656 -21.45 -26.31 -18.59
CA GLY A 656 -22.24 -26.92 -17.52
C GLY A 656 -22.01 -26.18 -16.19
N LYS A 657 -21.48 -26.85 -15.16
CA LYS A 657 -21.17 -26.27 -13.86
C LYS A 657 -19.80 -25.59 -13.84
N THR A 658 -18.95 -25.87 -14.82
CA THR A 658 -17.57 -25.34 -14.88
C THR A 658 -17.57 -23.96 -15.51
N ARG A 659 -16.93 -23.01 -14.85
CA ARG A 659 -16.60 -21.69 -15.39
C ARG A 659 -15.16 -21.69 -15.86
N LEU A 660 -14.96 -21.38 -17.13
CA LEU A 660 -13.66 -21.28 -17.76
C LEU A 660 -13.40 -19.82 -18.13
N ARG A 661 -12.26 -19.28 -17.72
CA ARG A 661 -11.84 -17.92 -18.05
C ARG A 661 -10.43 -17.93 -18.65
N MET A 662 -10.31 -17.37 -19.83
CA MET A 662 -9.04 -17.17 -20.52
C MET A 662 -8.72 -15.68 -20.53
N THR A 663 -7.48 -15.30 -20.20
CA THR A 663 -7.06 -13.90 -20.19
C THR A 663 -5.74 -13.74 -20.91
N LEU A 664 -5.70 -12.86 -21.91
CA LEU A 664 -4.50 -12.39 -22.59
C LEU A 664 -4.14 -11.03 -22.04
N GLU A 665 -2.89 -10.87 -21.60
CA GLU A 665 -2.36 -9.63 -21.04
C GLU A 665 -1.19 -9.11 -21.87
N VAL A 666 -1.19 -7.80 -22.13
CA VAL A 666 -0.07 -7.07 -22.74
C VAL A 666 0.28 -5.93 -21.80
N ASN A 667 1.43 -6.01 -21.14
CA ASN A 667 1.90 -5.00 -20.21
C ASN A 667 2.92 -4.10 -20.90
N ASN A 668 2.95 -2.82 -20.52
CA ASN A 668 3.77 -1.79 -21.14
C ASN A 668 3.61 -1.79 -22.68
N LEU A 669 2.36 -1.63 -23.13
CA LEU A 669 1.91 -1.74 -24.53
C LEU A 669 2.79 -0.93 -25.50
N PHE A 670 3.26 0.25 -25.10
CA PHE A 670 4.09 1.14 -25.90
C PHE A 670 5.60 0.90 -25.72
N SER A 671 6.00 -0.14 -24.99
CA SER A 671 7.41 -0.54 -24.79
C SER A 671 8.29 0.60 -24.25
N GLN A 672 7.78 1.36 -23.30
CA GLN A 672 8.51 2.43 -22.64
C GLN A 672 9.74 1.90 -21.90
N ASP A 673 10.86 2.61 -22.02
CA ASP A 673 12.03 2.43 -21.18
C ASP A 673 11.86 3.34 -19.96
N TYR A 674 11.84 2.75 -18.74
CA TYR A 674 11.64 3.52 -17.53
C TYR A 674 12.28 2.88 -16.30
N ASP A 675 12.59 3.74 -15.33
CA ASP A 675 13.09 3.36 -14.01
C ASP A 675 12.08 3.85 -12.96
N VAL A 676 11.60 2.97 -12.09
CA VAL A 676 10.85 3.39 -10.88
C VAL A 676 11.81 3.98 -9.87
N ILE A 677 12.91 3.30 -9.62
CA ILE A 677 14.07 3.75 -8.87
C ILE A 677 15.23 3.91 -9.84
N LEU A 678 15.96 4.99 -9.75
CA LEU A 678 17.08 5.29 -10.62
C LEU A 678 18.08 4.11 -10.68
N ASN A 679 18.49 3.72 -11.88
CA ASN A 679 19.39 2.58 -12.14
C ASN A 679 18.74 1.20 -11.93
N TYR A 680 17.42 1.13 -11.77
CA TYR A 680 16.66 -0.11 -11.77
C TYR A 680 15.71 -0.13 -12.97
N PRO A 681 16.22 -0.42 -14.19
CA PRO A 681 15.39 -0.44 -15.40
C PRO A 681 14.31 -1.51 -15.28
N MET A 682 13.10 -1.15 -15.69
CA MET A 682 11.93 -1.99 -15.64
C MET A 682 11.71 -2.76 -16.95
N PRO A 683 10.92 -3.85 -16.94
CA PRO A 683 10.62 -4.61 -18.15
C PRO A 683 9.94 -3.77 -19.22
N LYS A 684 10.38 -3.93 -20.48
CA LYS A 684 9.67 -3.41 -21.66
C LYS A 684 8.35 -4.16 -21.86
N ARG A 685 7.73 -4.02 -23.04
CA ARG A 685 6.50 -4.76 -23.38
C ARG A 685 6.67 -6.24 -23.08
N ASN A 686 5.71 -6.78 -22.35
CA ASN A 686 5.68 -8.18 -21.99
C ASN A 686 4.25 -8.74 -22.08
N TYR A 687 4.14 -10.04 -22.19
CA TYR A 687 2.89 -10.75 -22.47
C TYR A 687 2.65 -11.83 -21.42
N ALA A 688 1.39 -12.10 -21.13
CA ALA A 688 1.01 -13.29 -20.37
C ALA A 688 -0.34 -13.82 -20.83
N LEU A 689 -0.48 -15.15 -20.73
CA LEU A 689 -1.73 -15.87 -20.96
C LEU A 689 -2.08 -16.60 -19.67
N SER A 690 -3.33 -16.50 -19.24
CA SER A 690 -3.83 -17.23 -18.08
C SER A 690 -5.09 -18.01 -18.43
N LEU A 691 -5.24 -19.15 -17.75
CA LEU A 691 -6.40 -20.01 -17.76
C LEU A 691 -6.87 -20.19 -16.32
N ASP A 692 -8.10 -19.81 -16.05
CA ASP A 692 -8.80 -20.02 -14.78
C ASP A 692 -9.92 -21.04 -15.00
N VAL A 693 -10.00 -22.05 -14.14
CA VAL A 693 -11.06 -23.07 -14.11
C VAL A 693 -11.71 -23.04 -12.72
N GLU A 694 -13.00 -22.91 -12.66
CA GLU A 694 -13.78 -22.90 -11.42
C GLU A 694 -14.94 -23.91 -11.55
N ILE A 695 -15.03 -24.83 -10.56
CA ILE A 695 -15.99 -25.93 -10.52
C ILE A 695 -16.78 -25.87 -9.23
#